data_ce52edc7816afef89b6a3457ae34cacf
#
_entry.id   ce52edc7816afef89b6a3457ae34cacf
#
_cell.length_a   1.000
_cell.length_b   1.000
_cell.length_c   1.000
_cell.angle_alpha   90.00
_cell.angle_beta   90.00
_cell.angle_gamma   90.00
#
_symmetry.space_group_name_H-M   'P 1'
#
loop_
_entity.id
_entity.type
_entity.pdbx_description
1 polymer ?
#
loop_
_entity_poly.entity_id
_entity_poly.type
_entity_poly.pdbx_seq_one_letter_code
_entity_poly.pdbx_strand_id
1 'polypeptide(L)'
;MSTVAYPRICPFCESACGLKVEVDPGSAQIIKISGDPDHPLSRGFVCPKSQGLRSLRDDPDRLRKPLLREGTEFREIEWDEALERAAAGFKSVIERHTPSSIGLYTGNPQAHIAPLQMAVAGLLGAMPALYANSGSIDCYPRFLVDVYLYGNLGHVPVPDIDRTDFFLAFGANPLVSNGSMFGASNLPQRIRKLQARGGKLIVVDPRRTETARVADEHFAIRPGSDALLALAMIDTIFSEGLANCGRLTASVSGLDDLRTAAANYDADRVAPLVGVSADRIRQLAREFSSASRAVAYCRVGANCQTFGSLAVWAIDCLNIITANLDEIGGAMFPAGVLPQFMNAPYIDGQPPHGRWRTRVSKTPELGGTVPTTALWEEIETAGKGQIRGLLVICGNPVLSNPNAERVAAALDDLEFMVAIDIYLNETTRHADLILPPMDHLKRTDFTMIWNNWMVEDTVCYSPATFPRDPGDLDDWEIVMGLGARLSGTDPARFERQSAEAYLASCRPGLPRFPEDMTVSEALDLASGDSMPERIYDVILRTGREGEAFGAYPEGLSLQRLQQTPSGINFGPMRPGRMPAAIDTPDRRLAVAPPLLLADLDRLETAIADGFYGDNHFMLIGRRHLRSNNSWMHNLQNLAKGPARCTALMNPADAERIGIVSGDSIRVRSRVGAIVVSAELSDEVGVGVISIPHGFSRELPGSKLNLAHRLGGANVNILHDDMAADGPSRGAAFNATPVDVEPVGTRHAKGDQRRGQAQ
;
A
#
# COMPACT_ATOMS: atom_id res chain seq x y z
N MET A 1 -13.89 17.82 34.95
CA MET A 1 -13.73 18.67 33.75
C MET A 1 -14.65 18.12 32.66
N SER A 2 -15.46 18.94 32.02
CA SER A 2 -16.31 18.50 30.93
C SER A 2 -15.43 18.36 29.69
N THR A 3 -15.33 17.16 29.11
CA THR A 3 -14.66 16.93 27.84
C THR A 3 -15.65 17.01 26.68
N VAL A 4 -15.20 17.42 25.51
CA VAL A 4 -15.97 17.38 24.26
C VAL A 4 -15.41 16.23 23.41
N ALA A 5 -16.28 15.37 22.88
CA ALA A 5 -15.90 14.26 22.02
C ALA A 5 -16.15 14.60 20.56
N TYR A 6 -15.13 14.47 19.74
CA TYR A 6 -15.18 14.69 18.30
C TYR A 6 -15.09 13.35 17.56
N PRO A 7 -16.04 13.04 16.67
CA PRO A 7 -15.95 11.87 15.79
C PRO A 7 -14.83 12.09 14.76
N ARG A 8 -14.02 11.06 14.51
CA ARG A 8 -12.93 11.12 13.53
C ARG A 8 -12.79 9.81 12.79
N ILE A 9 -12.36 9.88 11.55
CA ILE A 9 -11.85 8.74 10.79
C ILE A 9 -10.37 8.59 11.13
N CYS A 10 -9.93 7.35 11.38
CA CYS A 10 -8.51 7.06 11.60
C CYS A 10 -7.74 7.14 10.27
N PRO A 11 -6.70 8.02 10.14
CA PRO A 11 -6.03 8.25 8.87
C PRO A 11 -4.89 7.26 8.58
N PHE A 12 -4.66 6.25 9.44
CA PHE A 12 -3.42 5.50 9.42
C PHE A 12 -3.42 4.25 8.54
N CYS A 13 -4.57 3.77 8.11
CA CYS A 13 -4.67 2.63 7.20
C CYS A 13 -6.05 2.53 6.54
N GLU A 14 -6.14 1.66 5.54
CA GLU A 14 -7.32 1.42 4.70
C GLU A 14 -8.60 1.06 5.47
N SER A 15 -8.48 0.57 6.72
CA SER A 15 -9.64 0.22 7.55
C SER A 15 -10.47 1.43 8.00
N ALA A 16 -9.95 2.65 7.91
CA ALA A 16 -10.66 3.91 8.19
C ALA A 16 -11.55 3.83 9.46
N CYS A 17 -11.01 3.26 10.56
CA CYS A 17 -11.79 3.04 11.80
C CYS A 17 -12.35 4.34 12.36
N GLY A 18 -13.57 4.31 12.88
CA GLY A 18 -14.16 5.43 13.62
C GLY A 18 -13.53 5.62 14.99
N LEU A 19 -13.16 6.85 15.31
CA LEU A 19 -12.57 7.27 16.57
C LEU A 19 -13.46 8.28 17.26
N LYS A 20 -13.42 8.30 18.60
CA LYS A 20 -13.87 9.42 19.44
C LYS A 20 -12.63 10.07 20.07
N VAL A 21 -12.37 11.32 19.70
CA VAL A 21 -11.28 12.14 20.24
C VAL A 21 -11.86 13.06 21.31
N GLU A 22 -11.58 12.78 22.58
CA GLU A 22 -12.05 13.56 23.71
C GLU A 22 -11.03 14.67 24.01
N VAL A 23 -11.47 15.91 23.99
CA VAL A 23 -10.65 17.11 24.18
C VAL A 23 -11.15 17.88 25.39
N ASP A 24 -10.22 18.39 26.19
CA ASP A 24 -10.51 19.42 27.20
C ASP A 24 -10.61 20.80 26.51
N PRO A 25 -11.78 21.42 26.47
CA PRO A 25 -11.98 22.69 25.76
C PRO A 25 -11.19 23.86 26.38
N GLY A 26 -10.82 23.78 27.66
CA GLY A 26 -10.05 24.83 28.35
C GLY A 26 -8.57 24.84 28.01
N SER A 27 -7.97 23.65 27.79
CA SER A 27 -6.54 23.50 27.49
C SER A 27 -6.26 23.07 26.04
N ALA A 28 -7.28 22.76 25.25
CA ALA A 28 -7.19 22.16 23.93
C ALA A 28 -6.33 20.86 23.87
N GLN A 29 -6.24 20.16 25.03
CA GLN A 29 -5.51 18.91 25.11
C GLN A 29 -6.39 17.71 24.78
N ILE A 30 -5.84 16.75 24.05
CA ILE A 30 -6.47 15.45 23.82
C ILE A 30 -6.35 14.63 25.12
N ILE A 31 -7.48 14.36 25.74
CA ILE A 31 -7.56 13.58 26.96
C ILE A 31 -7.54 12.09 26.65
N LYS A 32 -8.33 11.68 25.63
CA LYS A 32 -8.48 10.28 25.26
C LYS A 32 -8.78 10.12 23.79
N ILE A 33 -8.29 9.02 23.21
CA ILE A 33 -8.68 8.53 21.88
C ILE A 33 -9.23 7.11 22.08
N SER A 34 -10.46 6.88 21.70
CA SER A 34 -11.14 5.59 21.77
C SER A 34 -11.83 5.25 20.45
N GLY A 35 -12.20 3.99 20.27
CA GLY A 35 -13.04 3.60 19.14
C GLY A 35 -14.45 4.13 19.29
N ASP A 36 -15.05 4.51 18.17
CA ASP A 36 -16.46 4.88 18.12
C ASP A 36 -17.33 3.60 18.03
N PRO A 37 -18.13 3.26 19.08
CA PRO A 37 -18.98 2.07 19.06
C PRO A 37 -20.08 2.14 18.00
N ASP A 38 -20.48 3.36 17.60
CA ASP A 38 -21.56 3.60 16.64
C ASP A 38 -21.04 3.59 15.19
N HIS A 39 -19.71 3.57 14.99
CA HIS A 39 -19.12 3.48 13.64
C HIS A 39 -19.45 2.15 12.99
N PRO A 40 -20.07 2.14 11.78
CA PRO A 40 -20.70 0.96 11.22
C PRO A 40 -19.72 -0.17 10.90
N LEU A 41 -18.49 0.13 10.49
CA LEU A 41 -17.48 -0.86 10.13
C LEU A 41 -16.63 -1.31 11.32
N SER A 42 -16.10 -0.36 12.12
CA SER A 42 -15.16 -0.67 13.22
C SER A 42 -15.82 -1.04 14.53
N ARG A 43 -17.07 -0.56 14.79
CA ARG A 43 -17.90 -0.94 15.96
C ARG A 43 -17.12 -0.87 17.27
N GLY A 44 -16.41 0.24 17.48
CA GLY A 44 -15.59 0.48 18.68
C GLY A 44 -14.18 -0.10 18.65
N PHE A 45 -13.80 -0.86 17.62
CA PHE A 45 -12.43 -1.36 17.49
C PHE A 45 -11.45 -0.27 17.12
N VAL A 46 -10.28 -0.27 17.78
CA VAL A 46 -9.10 0.51 17.40
C VAL A 46 -7.83 -0.31 17.62
N CYS A 47 -6.86 -0.15 16.75
CA CYS A 47 -5.53 -0.71 16.93
C CYS A 47 -4.60 0.28 17.68
N PRO A 48 -3.43 -0.15 18.18
CA PRO A 48 -2.50 0.74 18.88
C PRO A 48 -2.05 1.96 18.08
N LYS A 49 -2.05 1.90 16.73
CA LYS A 49 -1.63 3.03 15.87
C LYS A 49 -2.48 4.28 16.07
N SER A 50 -3.79 4.13 16.32
CA SER A 50 -4.70 5.27 16.53
C SER A 50 -4.25 6.17 17.70
N GLN A 51 -3.60 5.60 18.72
CA GLN A 51 -3.04 6.36 19.84
C GLN A 51 -1.87 7.27 19.39
N GLY A 52 -1.31 7.02 18.22
CA GLY A 52 -0.28 7.85 17.61
C GLY A 52 -0.75 9.26 17.24
N LEU A 53 -2.05 9.51 17.03
CA LEU A 53 -2.58 10.82 16.63
C LEU A 53 -2.19 11.92 17.60
N ARG A 54 -2.32 11.66 18.92
CA ARG A 54 -1.89 12.63 19.95
C ARG A 54 -0.40 12.90 19.87
N SER A 55 0.42 11.84 19.84
CA SER A 55 1.87 11.98 19.81
C SER A 55 2.35 12.66 18.52
N LEU A 56 1.69 12.44 17.39
CA LEU A 56 2.00 13.08 16.11
C LEU A 56 1.73 14.60 16.13
N ARG A 57 0.59 15.00 16.75
CA ARG A 57 0.27 16.41 16.96
C ARG A 57 1.30 17.12 17.82
N ASP A 58 1.69 16.48 18.93
CA ASP A 58 2.54 17.06 19.98
C ASP A 58 4.03 16.81 19.73
N ASP A 59 4.42 16.13 18.63
CA ASP A 59 5.82 15.80 18.33
C ASP A 59 6.66 17.08 18.14
N PRO A 60 7.73 17.28 18.95
CA PRO A 60 8.60 18.44 18.82
C PRO A 60 9.43 18.45 17.54
N ASP A 61 9.65 17.29 16.90
CA ASP A 61 10.39 17.18 15.65
C ASP A 61 9.53 17.49 14.42
N ARG A 62 8.20 17.59 14.60
CA ARG A 62 7.28 17.92 13.53
C ARG A 62 7.50 19.36 13.05
N LEU A 63 7.69 19.52 11.75
CA LEU A 63 7.79 20.81 11.08
C LEU A 63 6.44 21.52 11.09
N ARG A 64 6.45 22.85 11.24
CA ARG A 64 5.24 23.71 11.29
C ARG A 64 5.29 24.89 10.34
N LYS A 65 6.46 25.22 9.81
CA LYS A 65 6.71 26.27 8.83
C LYS A 65 7.54 25.72 7.67
N PRO A 66 7.40 26.29 6.47
CA PRO A 66 8.26 25.95 5.35
C PRO A 66 9.73 26.15 5.67
N LEU A 67 10.55 25.23 5.15
CA LEU A 67 12.01 25.28 5.32
C LEU A 67 12.69 25.47 3.97
N LEU A 68 13.62 26.43 3.90
CA LEU A 68 14.53 26.64 2.78
C LEU A 68 15.92 26.12 3.15
N ARG A 69 16.54 25.33 2.28
CA ARG A 69 17.91 24.88 2.45
C ARG A 69 18.89 25.98 2.06
N GLU A 70 19.84 26.30 2.96
CA GLU A 70 20.97 27.20 2.74
C GLU A 70 22.27 26.44 3.05
N GLY A 71 22.89 25.89 2.01
CA GLY A 71 24.05 24.99 2.17
C GLY A 71 23.62 23.66 2.82
N THR A 72 24.13 23.41 4.04
CA THR A 72 23.85 22.22 4.85
C THR A 72 22.75 22.44 5.89
N GLU A 73 22.28 23.67 6.06
CA GLU A 73 21.30 24.06 7.08
C GLU A 73 19.94 24.37 6.46
N PHE A 74 18.91 24.36 7.32
CA PHE A 74 17.56 24.72 6.94
C PHE A 74 17.08 25.92 7.75
N ARG A 75 16.45 26.91 7.06
CA ARG A 75 15.88 28.11 7.62
C ARG A 75 14.37 28.15 7.39
N GLU A 76 13.63 28.56 8.41
CA GLU A 76 12.19 28.83 8.26
C GLU A 76 11.95 30.04 7.34
N ILE A 77 10.95 29.94 6.47
CA ILE A 77 10.46 31.01 5.60
C ILE A 77 8.94 31.09 5.63
N GLU A 78 8.38 32.19 5.13
CA GLU A 78 6.92 32.34 5.02
C GLU A 78 6.35 31.62 3.79
N TRP A 79 5.06 31.29 3.85
CA TRP A 79 4.42 30.47 2.82
C TRP A 79 4.43 31.07 1.42
N ASP A 80 4.18 32.38 1.28
CA ASP A 80 4.22 33.01 -0.05
C ASP A 80 5.61 32.93 -0.67
N GLU A 81 6.66 33.20 0.11
CA GLU A 81 8.05 33.02 -0.34
C GLU A 81 8.33 31.57 -0.72
N ALA A 82 7.84 30.61 0.08
CA ALA A 82 8.09 29.20 -0.16
C ALA A 82 7.43 28.71 -1.46
N LEU A 83 6.16 29.02 -1.68
CA LEU A 83 5.43 28.65 -2.88
C LEU A 83 5.96 29.33 -4.15
N GLU A 84 6.37 30.61 -4.04
CA GLU A 84 6.97 31.34 -5.16
C GLU A 84 8.32 30.72 -5.56
N ARG A 85 9.18 30.40 -4.57
CA ARG A 85 10.47 29.73 -4.81
C ARG A 85 10.28 28.34 -5.40
N ALA A 86 9.31 27.57 -4.90
CA ALA A 86 8.99 26.24 -5.44
C ALA A 86 8.59 26.33 -6.91
N ALA A 87 7.68 27.23 -7.26
CA ALA A 87 7.24 27.44 -8.64
C ALA A 87 8.37 27.93 -9.54
N ALA A 88 9.16 28.91 -9.08
CA ALA A 88 10.30 29.45 -9.82
C ALA A 88 11.37 28.40 -10.08
N GLY A 89 11.68 27.54 -9.08
CA GLY A 89 12.63 26.46 -9.23
C GLY A 89 12.23 25.45 -10.30
N PHE A 90 10.97 24.96 -10.28
CA PHE A 90 10.47 24.05 -11.32
C PHE A 90 10.43 24.72 -12.70
N LYS A 91 9.96 25.96 -12.81
CA LYS A 91 10.00 26.71 -14.07
C LYS A 91 11.43 26.82 -14.62
N SER A 92 12.40 27.14 -13.78
CA SER A 92 13.80 27.21 -14.17
C SER A 92 14.34 25.87 -14.68
N VAL A 93 13.99 24.74 -14.07
CA VAL A 93 14.37 23.41 -14.59
C VAL A 93 13.70 23.16 -15.96
N ILE A 94 12.41 23.46 -16.12
CA ILE A 94 11.69 23.29 -17.39
C ILE A 94 12.30 24.14 -18.49
N GLU A 95 12.62 25.40 -18.20
CA GLU A 95 13.21 26.33 -19.16
C GLU A 95 14.62 25.93 -19.61
N ARG A 96 15.45 25.43 -18.68
CA ARG A 96 16.82 24.99 -19.01
C ARG A 96 16.86 23.64 -19.73
N HIS A 97 15.87 22.79 -19.52
CA HIS A 97 15.83 21.43 -20.06
C HIS A 97 14.58 21.18 -20.88
N THR A 98 13.59 20.48 -20.33
CA THR A 98 12.31 20.21 -21.00
C THR A 98 11.20 20.02 -19.95
N PRO A 99 9.92 20.14 -20.30
CA PRO A 99 8.82 19.76 -19.38
C PRO A 99 8.91 18.33 -18.85
N SER A 100 9.48 17.40 -19.62
CA SER A 100 9.68 16.02 -19.20
C SER A 100 10.84 15.80 -18.22
N SER A 101 11.55 16.88 -17.82
CA SER A 101 12.63 16.79 -16.83
C SER A 101 12.16 16.93 -15.39
N ILE A 102 10.85 16.86 -15.16
CA ILE A 102 10.24 16.88 -13.83
C ILE A 102 9.74 15.49 -13.47
N GLY A 103 10.07 15.05 -12.25
CA GLY A 103 9.52 13.87 -11.60
C GLY A 103 8.52 14.25 -10.50
N LEU A 104 7.52 13.41 -10.29
CA LEU A 104 6.60 13.45 -9.16
C LEU A 104 6.62 12.10 -8.45
N TYR A 105 6.85 12.11 -7.15
CA TYR A 105 6.70 10.93 -6.29
C TYR A 105 5.63 11.19 -5.23
N THR A 106 4.64 10.28 -5.10
CA THR A 106 3.66 10.34 -4.01
C THR A 106 3.76 9.12 -3.12
N GLY A 107 3.80 9.37 -1.80
CA GLY A 107 3.85 8.33 -0.78
C GLY A 107 2.46 7.83 -0.37
N ASN A 108 2.43 6.80 0.47
CA ASN A 108 1.21 6.16 0.95
C ASN A 108 0.21 7.12 1.66
N PRO A 109 0.62 8.11 2.50
CA PRO A 109 -0.34 9.02 3.12
C PRO A 109 -1.23 9.78 2.13
N GLN A 110 -0.75 10.06 0.91
CA GLN A 110 -1.56 10.70 -0.13
C GLN A 110 -2.84 9.91 -0.43
N ALA A 111 -2.79 8.58 -0.41
CA ALA A 111 -3.97 7.74 -0.63
C ALA A 111 -5.00 7.78 0.52
N HIS A 112 -4.61 8.30 1.70
CA HIS A 112 -5.48 8.47 2.87
C HIS A 112 -6.05 9.89 3.02
N ILE A 113 -5.67 10.82 2.14
CA ILE A 113 -6.06 12.23 2.18
C ILE A 113 -6.85 12.53 0.92
N ALA A 114 -8.18 12.39 1.00
CA ALA A 114 -9.05 12.57 -0.18
C ALA A 114 -8.90 13.95 -0.85
N PRO A 115 -8.83 15.08 -0.13
CA PRO A 115 -8.56 16.38 -0.74
C PRO A 115 -7.25 16.45 -1.52
N LEU A 116 -6.20 15.81 -1.01
CA LEU A 116 -4.89 15.77 -1.69
C LEU A 116 -4.93 14.95 -2.98
N GLN A 117 -5.69 13.85 -3.01
CA GLN A 117 -5.89 13.06 -4.25
C GLN A 117 -6.49 13.92 -5.36
N MET A 118 -7.50 14.73 -5.04
CA MET A 118 -8.14 15.66 -5.97
C MET A 118 -7.15 16.71 -6.46
N ALA A 119 -6.35 17.28 -5.56
CA ALA A 119 -5.39 18.33 -5.86
C ALA A 119 -4.23 17.86 -6.76
N VAL A 120 -3.71 16.64 -6.54
CA VAL A 120 -2.62 16.07 -7.37
C VAL A 120 -3.05 15.91 -8.83
N ALA A 121 -4.31 15.57 -9.10
CA ALA A 121 -4.82 15.52 -10.47
C ALA A 121 -4.77 16.90 -11.16
N GLY A 122 -5.14 17.96 -10.46
CA GLY A 122 -5.04 19.35 -10.95
C GLY A 122 -3.58 19.79 -11.19
N LEU A 123 -2.69 19.45 -10.26
CA LEU A 123 -1.24 19.73 -10.39
C LEU A 123 -0.62 19.11 -11.64
N LEU A 124 -0.95 17.85 -11.93
CA LEU A 124 -0.44 17.14 -13.12
C LEU A 124 -0.87 17.82 -14.43
N GLY A 125 -2.00 18.52 -14.43
CA GLY A 125 -2.42 19.37 -15.56
C GLY A 125 -1.55 20.63 -15.73
N ALA A 126 -1.03 21.18 -14.64
CA ALA A 126 -0.17 22.38 -14.65
C ALA A 126 1.33 22.05 -14.77
N MET A 127 1.73 20.89 -14.32
CA MET A 127 3.12 20.41 -14.32
C MET A 127 3.18 18.97 -14.83
N PRO A 128 3.28 18.74 -16.14
CA PRO A 128 3.53 17.41 -16.66
C PRO A 128 4.79 16.81 -16.06
N ALA A 129 4.68 15.68 -15.41
CA ALA A 129 5.77 15.04 -14.68
C ALA A 129 5.80 13.54 -14.94
N LEU A 130 6.99 12.94 -14.90
CA LEU A 130 7.10 11.48 -14.78
C LEU A 130 6.58 11.08 -13.41
N TYR A 131 5.42 10.46 -13.36
CA TYR A 131 4.71 10.18 -12.13
C TYR A 131 4.97 8.76 -11.62
N ALA A 132 5.55 8.65 -10.44
CA ALA A 132 5.72 7.42 -9.69
C ALA A 132 5.00 7.52 -8.33
N ASN A 133 4.43 6.43 -7.86
CA ASN A 133 3.72 6.41 -6.57
C ASN A 133 4.05 5.16 -5.75
N SER A 134 3.68 5.21 -4.47
CA SER A 134 3.89 4.09 -3.54
C SER A 134 3.12 2.82 -3.92
N GLY A 135 2.12 2.87 -4.80
CA GLY A 135 1.44 1.68 -5.31
C GLY A 135 2.38 0.73 -6.05
N SER A 136 3.44 1.25 -6.69
CA SER A 136 4.45 0.42 -7.34
C SER A 136 5.34 -0.36 -6.36
N ILE A 137 5.29 -0.02 -5.07
CA ILE A 137 6.05 -0.68 -4.01
C ILE A 137 5.31 -1.93 -3.50
N ASP A 138 3.98 -1.90 -3.45
CA ASP A 138 3.21 -2.98 -2.82
C ASP A 138 1.94 -3.43 -3.57
N CYS A 139 1.55 -2.78 -4.66
CA CYS A 139 0.29 -3.06 -5.36
C CYS A 139 0.41 -3.38 -6.87
N TYR A 140 1.49 -3.03 -7.54
CA TYR A 140 1.58 -3.16 -9.00
C TYR A 140 1.31 -4.56 -9.56
N PRO A 141 1.83 -5.67 -8.98
CA PRO A 141 1.44 -7.00 -9.42
C PRO A 141 -0.08 -7.21 -9.37
N ARG A 142 -0.76 -6.73 -8.30
CA ARG A 142 -2.21 -6.81 -8.16
C ARG A 142 -2.92 -6.02 -9.27
N PHE A 143 -2.53 -4.74 -9.46
CA PHE A 143 -3.14 -3.87 -10.46
C PHE A 143 -2.93 -4.37 -11.90
N LEU A 144 -1.75 -4.94 -12.19
CA LEU A 144 -1.48 -5.56 -13.48
C LEU A 144 -2.42 -6.74 -13.74
N VAL A 145 -2.55 -7.62 -12.76
CA VAL A 145 -3.43 -8.79 -12.86
C VAL A 145 -4.88 -8.34 -13.03
N ASP A 146 -5.35 -7.32 -12.31
CA ASP A 146 -6.70 -6.76 -12.45
C ASP A 146 -6.98 -6.27 -13.87
N VAL A 147 -6.01 -5.57 -14.48
CA VAL A 147 -6.11 -5.12 -15.88
C VAL A 147 -6.26 -6.30 -16.83
N TYR A 148 -5.44 -7.33 -16.70
CA TYR A 148 -5.42 -8.43 -17.66
C TYR A 148 -6.51 -9.46 -17.44
N LEU A 149 -6.97 -9.69 -16.21
CA LEU A 149 -8.05 -10.64 -15.93
C LEU A 149 -9.44 -10.01 -16.04
N TYR A 150 -9.59 -8.78 -15.49
CA TYR A 150 -10.90 -8.13 -15.33
C TYR A 150 -11.10 -6.92 -16.24
N GLY A 151 -10.04 -6.43 -16.86
CA GLY A 151 -10.08 -5.32 -17.82
C GLY A 151 -9.90 -3.93 -17.24
N ASN A 152 -9.71 -3.78 -15.92
CA ASN A 152 -9.60 -2.48 -15.28
C ASN A 152 -8.71 -2.52 -14.04
N LEU A 153 -7.87 -1.52 -13.87
CA LEU A 153 -6.89 -1.41 -12.78
C LEU A 153 -7.53 -1.40 -11.38
N GLY A 154 -8.73 -0.86 -11.24
CA GLY A 154 -9.43 -0.78 -9.95
C GLY A 154 -10.33 -1.95 -9.61
N HIS A 155 -10.45 -2.96 -10.47
CA HIS A 155 -11.30 -4.15 -10.24
C HIS A 155 -10.62 -5.15 -9.31
N VAL A 156 -10.28 -4.74 -8.09
CA VAL A 156 -9.64 -5.57 -7.07
C VAL A 156 -10.69 -6.46 -6.39
N PRO A 157 -10.55 -7.80 -6.43
CA PRO A 157 -11.44 -8.68 -5.69
C PRO A 157 -11.15 -8.61 -4.18
N VAL A 158 -12.20 -8.42 -3.39
CA VAL A 158 -12.16 -8.28 -1.93
C VAL A 158 -12.71 -9.55 -1.27
N PRO A 159 -11.99 -10.16 -0.32
CA PRO A 159 -12.46 -11.37 0.35
C PRO A 159 -13.64 -11.08 1.28
N ASP A 160 -14.71 -11.87 1.15
CA ASP A 160 -15.89 -11.76 2.00
C ASP A 160 -15.74 -12.57 3.30
N ILE A 161 -14.88 -12.09 4.18
CA ILE A 161 -14.52 -12.76 5.43
C ILE A 161 -15.71 -13.02 6.36
N ASP A 162 -16.73 -12.20 6.28
CA ASP A 162 -17.88 -12.31 7.17
C ASP A 162 -18.78 -13.50 6.83
N ARG A 163 -18.72 -13.99 5.58
CA ARG A 163 -19.59 -15.04 5.07
C ARG A 163 -18.87 -16.25 4.49
N THR A 164 -17.53 -16.19 4.33
CA THR A 164 -16.72 -17.34 3.87
C THR A 164 -16.69 -18.48 4.89
N ASP A 165 -16.51 -19.71 4.42
CA ASP A 165 -16.28 -20.90 5.26
C ASP A 165 -14.84 -21.40 5.17
N PHE A 166 -14.08 -20.95 4.16
CA PHE A 166 -12.68 -21.31 3.96
C PHE A 166 -11.88 -20.09 3.49
N PHE A 167 -11.07 -19.53 4.37
CA PHE A 167 -10.24 -18.37 4.07
C PHE A 167 -8.78 -18.80 3.91
N LEU A 168 -8.28 -18.77 2.69
CA LEU A 168 -6.90 -19.12 2.33
C LEU A 168 -6.09 -17.84 2.08
N ALA A 169 -5.15 -17.53 2.97
CA ALA A 169 -4.38 -16.29 2.95
C ALA A 169 -2.91 -16.53 2.58
N PHE A 170 -2.46 -16.01 1.45
CA PHE A 170 -1.07 -16.07 0.98
C PHE A 170 -0.33 -14.78 1.29
N GLY A 171 0.82 -14.87 1.99
CA GLY A 171 1.68 -13.73 2.27
C GLY A 171 0.94 -12.53 2.90
N ALA A 172 -0.08 -12.80 3.70
CA ALA A 172 -0.95 -11.80 4.30
C ALA A 172 -1.00 -11.94 5.82
N ASN A 173 -0.89 -10.80 6.53
CA ASN A 173 -0.96 -10.75 7.98
C ASN A 173 -2.04 -9.75 8.44
N PRO A 174 -3.34 -10.05 8.23
CA PRO A 174 -4.43 -9.13 8.52
C PRO A 174 -4.54 -8.72 10.00
N LEU A 175 -4.04 -9.49 10.95
CA LEU A 175 -4.00 -9.06 12.37
C LEU A 175 -3.02 -7.90 12.63
N VAL A 176 -2.08 -7.63 11.72
CA VAL A 176 -1.17 -6.48 11.79
C VAL A 176 -1.60 -5.36 10.87
N SER A 177 -2.00 -5.68 9.63
CA SER A 177 -2.41 -4.68 8.63
C SER A 177 -3.82 -4.14 8.81
N ASN A 178 -4.70 -4.85 9.50
CA ASN A 178 -6.17 -4.66 9.56
C ASN A 178 -6.86 -4.86 8.20
N GLY A 179 -6.32 -5.74 7.37
CA GLY A 179 -6.65 -5.89 5.96
C GLY A 179 -5.79 -4.96 5.09
N SER A 180 -5.63 -5.30 3.83
CA SER A 180 -4.95 -4.48 2.83
C SER A 180 -5.60 -4.77 1.49
N MET A 181 -6.07 -3.74 0.78
CA MET A 181 -7.04 -3.87 -0.32
C MET A 181 -8.23 -4.78 0.08
N PHE A 182 -8.58 -4.69 1.32
CA PHE A 182 -9.52 -5.51 2.06
C PHE A 182 -9.88 -4.74 3.34
N GLY A 183 -10.64 -3.68 3.20
CA GLY A 183 -11.03 -2.79 4.31
C GLY A 183 -11.97 -3.49 5.28
N ALA A 184 -11.42 -4.19 6.26
CA ALA A 184 -12.16 -4.94 7.27
C ALA A 184 -11.64 -4.64 8.67
N SER A 185 -12.20 -3.63 9.31
CA SER A 185 -11.89 -3.32 10.71
C SER A 185 -12.24 -4.49 11.62
N ASN A 186 -11.56 -4.57 12.79
CA ASN A 186 -11.79 -5.58 13.82
C ASN A 186 -11.59 -7.03 13.33
N LEU A 187 -10.55 -7.26 12.55
CA LEU A 187 -10.21 -8.59 12.04
C LEU A 187 -10.04 -9.67 13.12
N PRO A 188 -9.54 -9.38 14.34
CA PRO A 188 -9.55 -10.40 15.41
C PRO A 188 -10.93 -10.96 15.72
N GLN A 189 -11.98 -10.13 15.69
CA GLN A 189 -13.35 -10.59 15.92
C GLN A 189 -13.92 -11.30 14.70
N ARG A 190 -13.65 -10.82 13.48
CA ARG A 190 -14.12 -11.45 12.23
C ARG A 190 -13.54 -12.85 12.06
N ILE A 191 -12.25 -13.06 12.36
CA ILE A 191 -11.60 -14.39 12.35
C ILE A 191 -12.26 -15.30 13.39
N ARG A 192 -12.44 -14.84 14.63
CA ARG A 192 -13.14 -15.65 15.65
C ARG A 192 -14.55 -16.03 15.23
N LYS A 193 -15.30 -15.15 14.57
CA LYS A 193 -16.63 -15.45 14.03
C LYS A 193 -16.58 -16.45 12.88
N LEU A 194 -15.58 -16.37 12.00
CA LEU A 194 -15.33 -17.37 10.97
C LEU A 194 -15.16 -18.77 11.59
N GLN A 195 -14.26 -18.90 12.55
CA GLN A 195 -13.97 -20.17 13.23
C GLN A 195 -15.16 -20.67 14.08
N ALA A 196 -15.88 -19.77 14.77
CA ALA A 196 -17.03 -20.12 15.58
C ALA A 196 -18.22 -20.71 14.77
N ARG A 197 -18.34 -20.37 13.47
CA ARG A 197 -19.34 -20.98 12.57
C ARG A 197 -18.84 -22.23 11.86
N GLY A 198 -17.65 -22.78 12.25
CA GLY A 198 -17.06 -23.97 11.68
C GLY A 198 -16.20 -23.70 10.42
N GLY A 199 -15.96 -22.45 10.08
CA GLY A 199 -15.07 -22.09 8.97
C GLY A 199 -13.60 -22.24 9.34
N LYS A 200 -12.73 -22.31 8.33
CA LYS A 200 -11.27 -22.47 8.48
C LYS A 200 -10.52 -21.23 7.99
N LEU A 201 -9.50 -20.83 8.74
CA LEU A 201 -8.47 -19.90 8.32
C LEU A 201 -7.18 -20.68 8.04
N ILE A 202 -6.71 -20.67 6.82
CA ILE A 202 -5.42 -21.27 6.40
C ILE A 202 -4.47 -20.14 6.02
N VAL A 203 -3.25 -20.15 6.56
CA VAL A 203 -2.23 -19.13 6.26
C VAL A 203 -1.05 -19.79 5.57
N VAL A 204 -0.66 -19.23 4.43
CA VAL A 204 0.54 -19.59 3.66
C VAL A 204 1.52 -18.41 3.81
N ASP A 205 2.59 -18.61 4.58
CA ASP A 205 3.60 -17.59 4.87
C ASP A 205 4.90 -18.24 5.35
N PRO A 206 6.08 -17.79 4.91
CA PRO A 206 7.37 -18.31 5.41
C PRO A 206 7.59 -18.13 6.91
N ARG A 207 6.88 -17.17 7.51
CA ARG A 207 6.93 -16.87 8.94
C ARG A 207 5.61 -17.24 9.63
N ARG A 208 5.68 -17.77 10.83
CA ARG A 208 4.52 -17.95 11.69
C ARG A 208 4.07 -16.60 12.25
N THR A 209 3.33 -15.86 11.39
CA THR A 209 2.84 -14.51 11.66
C THR A 209 1.81 -14.48 12.79
N GLU A 210 1.43 -13.27 13.24
CA GLU A 210 0.36 -13.05 14.21
C GLU A 210 -0.96 -13.68 13.74
N THR A 211 -1.22 -13.65 12.43
CA THR A 211 -2.39 -14.31 11.84
C THR A 211 -2.21 -15.83 11.79
N ALA A 212 -1.02 -16.31 11.43
CA ALA A 212 -0.73 -17.75 11.41
C ALA A 212 -0.84 -18.40 12.80
N ARG A 213 -0.56 -17.64 13.88
CA ARG A 213 -0.71 -18.17 15.26
C ARG A 213 -2.15 -18.46 15.67
N VAL A 214 -3.12 -17.84 15.02
CA VAL A 214 -4.57 -18.05 15.30
C VAL A 214 -5.26 -18.81 14.17
N ALA A 215 -4.54 -19.13 13.10
CA ALA A 215 -5.05 -19.93 11.99
C ALA A 215 -5.29 -21.38 12.40
N ASP A 216 -6.21 -22.04 11.72
CA ASP A 216 -6.47 -23.48 11.88
C ASP A 216 -5.32 -24.30 11.30
N GLU A 217 -4.62 -23.76 10.28
CA GLU A 217 -3.40 -24.36 9.74
C GLU A 217 -2.45 -23.30 9.18
N HIS A 218 -1.15 -23.56 9.26
CA HIS A 218 -0.08 -22.72 8.72
C HIS A 218 0.83 -23.53 7.81
N PHE A 219 0.97 -23.08 6.58
CA PHE A 219 1.92 -23.60 5.59
C PHE A 219 3.17 -22.71 5.59
N ALA A 220 4.24 -23.16 6.22
CA ALA A 220 5.54 -22.50 6.20
C ALA A 220 6.25 -22.80 4.88
N ILE A 221 5.91 -22.06 3.83
CA ILE A 221 6.50 -22.23 2.50
C ILE A 221 7.90 -21.61 2.41
N ARG A 222 8.69 -22.05 1.43
CA ARG A 222 9.93 -21.37 1.06
C ARG A 222 9.60 -19.96 0.53
N PRO A 223 10.32 -18.89 0.95
CA PRO A 223 10.08 -17.54 0.45
C PRO A 223 10.09 -17.46 -1.08
N GLY A 224 9.10 -16.76 -1.67
CA GLY A 224 9.00 -16.58 -3.12
C GLY A 224 8.35 -17.73 -3.88
N SER A 225 7.87 -18.76 -3.21
CA SER A 225 7.28 -19.96 -3.87
C SER A 225 5.74 -19.94 -3.92
N ASP A 226 5.10 -18.83 -3.61
CA ASP A 226 3.63 -18.68 -3.61
C ASP A 226 3.00 -19.03 -4.97
N ALA A 227 3.62 -18.58 -6.08
CA ALA A 227 3.17 -18.90 -7.43
C ALA A 227 3.20 -20.40 -7.71
N LEU A 228 4.26 -21.07 -7.30
CA LEU A 228 4.42 -22.51 -7.48
C LEU A 228 3.35 -23.30 -6.73
N LEU A 229 3.08 -22.94 -5.46
CA LEU A 229 2.03 -23.59 -4.67
C LEU A 229 0.66 -23.40 -5.32
N ALA A 230 0.32 -22.19 -5.74
CA ALA A 230 -0.96 -21.90 -6.37
C ALA A 230 -1.13 -22.62 -7.73
N LEU A 231 -0.07 -22.69 -8.55
CA LEU A 231 -0.07 -23.43 -9.82
C LEU A 231 -0.26 -24.94 -9.60
N ALA A 232 0.41 -25.53 -8.58
CA ALA A 232 0.22 -26.93 -8.23
C ALA A 232 -1.20 -27.25 -7.72
N MET A 233 -1.83 -26.31 -7.01
CA MET A 233 -3.24 -26.43 -6.66
C MET A 233 -4.15 -26.36 -7.90
N ILE A 234 -3.87 -25.47 -8.86
CA ILE A 234 -4.59 -25.37 -10.13
C ILE A 234 -4.45 -26.68 -10.94
N ASP A 235 -3.26 -27.22 -11.05
CA ASP A 235 -3.04 -28.52 -11.72
C ASP A 235 -3.86 -29.62 -11.05
N THR A 236 -3.82 -29.73 -9.73
CA THR A 236 -4.62 -30.71 -8.98
C THR A 236 -6.13 -30.54 -9.25
N ILE A 237 -6.63 -29.30 -9.27
CA ILE A 237 -8.04 -29.01 -9.54
C ILE A 237 -8.45 -29.47 -10.94
N PHE A 238 -7.61 -29.24 -11.95
CA PHE A 238 -7.90 -29.69 -13.32
C PHE A 238 -7.71 -31.18 -13.51
N SER A 239 -6.62 -31.78 -13.01
CA SER A 239 -6.32 -33.21 -13.18
C SER A 239 -7.31 -34.11 -12.48
N GLU A 240 -7.91 -33.67 -11.36
CA GLU A 240 -8.94 -34.39 -10.64
C GLU A 240 -10.38 -34.05 -11.07
N GLY A 241 -10.55 -33.18 -12.08
CA GLY A 241 -11.88 -32.81 -12.61
C GLY A 241 -12.71 -31.97 -11.64
N LEU A 242 -12.09 -31.22 -10.73
CA LEU A 242 -12.73 -30.39 -9.73
C LEU A 242 -13.03 -28.96 -10.24
N ALA A 243 -12.55 -28.59 -11.44
CA ALA A 243 -12.71 -27.27 -11.99
C ALA A 243 -14.17 -26.95 -12.29
N ASN A 244 -14.63 -25.81 -11.75
CA ASN A 244 -15.99 -25.31 -11.92
C ASN A 244 -15.98 -23.77 -11.84
N CYS A 245 -16.38 -23.09 -12.91
CA CYS A 245 -16.50 -21.62 -12.94
C CYS A 245 -17.91 -21.12 -12.57
N GLY A 246 -18.81 -21.99 -12.16
CA GLY A 246 -20.17 -21.65 -11.74
C GLY A 246 -20.93 -20.85 -12.81
N ARG A 247 -21.64 -19.81 -12.39
CA ARG A 247 -22.39 -18.91 -13.30
C ARG A 247 -21.52 -18.15 -14.29
N LEU A 248 -20.23 -18.05 -14.06
CA LEU A 248 -19.29 -17.31 -14.92
C LEU A 248 -18.71 -18.17 -16.05
N THR A 249 -19.02 -19.46 -16.15
CA THR A 249 -18.45 -20.40 -17.14
C THR A 249 -18.48 -19.85 -18.57
N ALA A 250 -19.60 -19.24 -19.00
CA ALA A 250 -19.72 -18.68 -20.35
C ALA A 250 -18.87 -17.40 -20.54
N SER A 251 -18.45 -16.76 -19.46
CA SER A 251 -17.70 -15.50 -19.45
C SER A 251 -16.22 -15.70 -19.16
N VAL A 252 -15.73 -16.94 -19.05
CA VAL A 252 -14.29 -17.23 -18.88
C VAL A 252 -13.67 -17.61 -20.20
N SER A 253 -12.48 -17.10 -20.49
CA SER A 253 -11.65 -17.46 -21.66
C SER A 253 -10.27 -17.94 -21.24
N GLY A 254 -9.65 -18.87 -22.01
CA GLY A 254 -8.31 -19.38 -21.76
C GLY A 254 -8.21 -20.54 -20.75
N LEU A 255 -9.29 -21.26 -20.42
CA LEU A 255 -9.25 -22.36 -19.46
C LEU A 255 -8.33 -23.52 -19.91
N ASP A 256 -8.29 -23.85 -21.19
CA ASP A 256 -7.42 -24.93 -21.70
C ASP A 256 -5.95 -24.50 -21.69
N ASP A 257 -5.67 -23.21 -21.95
CA ASP A 257 -4.32 -22.66 -21.86
C ASP A 257 -3.83 -22.63 -20.42
N LEU A 258 -4.71 -22.23 -19.48
CA LEU A 258 -4.40 -22.29 -18.03
C LEU A 258 -4.12 -23.71 -17.56
N ARG A 259 -4.95 -24.69 -17.98
CA ARG A 259 -4.76 -26.12 -17.68
C ARG A 259 -3.40 -26.60 -18.20
N THR A 260 -3.08 -26.28 -19.47
CA THR A 260 -1.82 -26.66 -20.10
C THR A 260 -0.61 -26.06 -19.38
N ALA A 261 -0.70 -24.78 -19.00
CA ALA A 261 0.35 -24.09 -18.26
C ALA A 261 0.55 -24.71 -16.86
N ALA A 262 -0.53 -24.98 -16.12
CA ALA A 262 -0.48 -25.52 -14.78
C ALA A 262 0.05 -26.97 -14.74
N ALA A 263 -0.19 -27.78 -15.77
CA ALA A 263 0.27 -29.17 -15.86
C ALA A 263 1.79 -29.34 -15.78
N ASN A 264 2.55 -28.26 -16.02
CA ASN A 264 4.01 -28.27 -15.81
C ASN A 264 4.41 -28.12 -14.33
N TYR A 265 3.47 -27.85 -13.43
CA TYR A 265 3.68 -27.57 -12.01
C TYR A 265 2.90 -28.53 -11.12
N ASP A 266 2.93 -29.82 -11.44
CA ASP A 266 2.27 -30.84 -10.62
C ASP A 266 2.82 -30.86 -9.18
N ALA A 267 2.03 -31.38 -8.24
CA ALA A 267 2.37 -31.33 -6.82
C ALA A 267 3.68 -32.06 -6.48
N ASP A 268 4.04 -33.15 -7.19
CA ASP A 268 5.28 -33.89 -6.93
C ASP A 268 6.53 -33.10 -7.36
N ARG A 269 6.46 -32.42 -8.50
CA ARG A 269 7.51 -31.51 -8.97
C ARG A 269 7.68 -30.31 -8.05
N VAL A 270 6.58 -29.72 -7.58
CA VAL A 270 6.59 -28.47 -6.82
C VAL A 270 6.92 -28.67 -5.35
N ALA A 271 6.57 -29.81 -4.76
CA ALA A 271 6.76 -30.10 -3.33
C ALA A 271 8.18 -29.78 -2.80
N PRO A 272 9.29 -30.20 -3.43
CA PRO A 272 10.63 -29.88 -2.95
C PRO A 272 11.00 -28.39 -3.09
N LEU A 273 10.39 -27.67 -4.02
CA LEU A 273 10.63 -26.24 -4.25
C LEU A 273 9.92 -25.38 -3.21
N VAL A 274 8.73 -25.78 -2.81
CA VAL A 274 7.87 -25.05 -1.85
C VAL A 274 8.19 -25.45 -0.41
N GLY A 275 8.67 -26.67 -0.17
CA GLY A 275 8.89 -27.21 1.16
C GLY A 275 7.62 -27.78 1.83
N VAL A 276 6.60 -28.12 1.02
CA VAL A 276 5.33 -28.73 1.46
C VAL A 276 5.16 -30.06 0.70
N SER A 277 4.73 -31.12 1.38
CA SER A 277 4.55 -32.43 0.71
C SER A 277 3.49 -32.38 -0.38
N ALA A 278 3.70 -33.15 -1.47
CA ALA A 278 2.77 -33.23 -2.59
C ALA A 278 1.36 -33.63 -2.17
N ASP A 279 1.22 -34.58 -1.24
CA ASP A 279 -0.08 -35.02 -0.72
C ASP A 279 -0.79 -33.88 0.00
N ARG A 280 -0.06 -33.03 0.74
CA ARG A 280 -0.68 -31.91 1.44
C ARG A 280 -1.10 -30.79 0.47
N ILE A 281 -0.33 -30.57 -0.60
CA ILE A 281 -0.70 -29.63 -1.69
C ILE A 281 -2.01 -30.10 -2.33
N ARG A 282 -2.10 -31.37 -2.74
CA ARG A 282 -3.32 -31.95 -3.32
C ARG A 282 -4.50 -31.89 -2.35
N GLN A 283 -4.26 -32.19 -1.08
CA GLN A 283 -5.32 -32.11 -0.05
C GLN A 283 -5.84 -30.68 0.10
N LEU A 284 -4.94 -29.68 0.14
CA LEU A 284 -5.34 -28.25 0.21
C LEU A 284 -6.20 -27.86 -1.00
N ALA A 285 -5.82 -28.28 -2.20
CA ALA A 285 -6.61 -28.02 -3.42
C ALA A 285 -8.02 -28.64 -3.36
N ARG A 286 -8.13 -29.88 -2.87
CA ARG A 286 -9.43 -30.58 -2.68
C ARG A 286 -10.27 -29.91 -1.61
N GLU A 287 -9.69 -29.55 -0.45
CA GLU A 287 -10.39 -28.85 0.64
C GLU A 287 -10.94 -27.50 0.15
N PHE A 288 -10.11 -26.72 -0.57
CA PHE A 288 -10.51 -25.44 -1.13
C PHE A 288 -11.64 -25.57 -2.16
N SER A 289 -11.54 -26.55 -3.08
CA SER A 289 -12.55 -26.77 -4.14
C SER A 289 -13.86 -27.34 -3.62
N SER A 290 -13.83 -28.09 -2.51
CA SER A 290 -15.04 -28.69 -1.93
C SER A 290 -15.73 -27.82 -0.90
N ALA A 291 -15.11 -26.74 -0.45
CA ALA A 291 -15.73 -25.81 0.49
C ALA A 291 -16.92 -25.10 -0.17
N SER A 292 -18.02 -24.97 0.57
CA SER A 292 -19.26 -24.34 0.06
C SER A 292 -19.04 -22.88 -0.33
N ARG A 293 -18.18 -22.18 0.41
CA ARG A 293 -17.81 -20.78 0.20
C ARG A 293 -16.34 -20.64 0.59
N ALA A 294 -15.49 -20.41 -0.38
CA ALA A 294 -14.06 -20.26 -0.17
C ALA A 294 -13.53 -18.97 -0.77
N VAL A 295 -12.47 -18.45 -0.21
CA VAL A 295 -11.72 -17.33 -0.79
C VAL A 295 -10.22 -17.54 -0.65
N ALA A 296 -9.50 -17.42 -1.75
CA ALA A 296 -8.06 -17.26 -1.79
C ALA A 296 -7.72 -15.78 -1.89
N TYR A 297 -6.85 -15.30 -1.00
CA TYR A 297 -6.47 -13.90 -0.88
C TYR A 297 -4.97 -13.77 -0.69
N CYS A 298 -4.34 -12.81 -1.35
CA CYS A 298 -2.90 -12.56 -1.20
C CYS A 298 -2.58 -11.09 -0.98
N ARG A 299 -1.47 -10.84 -0.27
CA ARG A 299 -0.96 -9.47 -0.08
C ARG A 299 0.56 -9.42 -0.08
N VAL A 300 1.11 -8.38 0.51
CA VAL A 300 2.51 -7.91 0.40
C VAL A 300 3.55 -9.04 0.40
N GLY A 301 3.34 -10.12 1.16
CA GLY A 301 4.23 -11.28 1.17
C GLY A 301 4.32 -11.99 -0.18
N ALA A 302 3.18 -12.25 -0.82
CA ALA A 302 3.11 -12.91 -2.13
C ALA A 302 3.25 -11.91 -3.30
N ASN A 303 2.78 -10.67 -3.10
CA ASN A 303 2.73 -9.64 -4.14
C ASN A 303 4.09 -8.97 -4.38
N CYS A 304 4.85 -8.64 -3.32
CA CYS A 304 6.14 -7.94 -3.41
C CYS A 304 7.31 -8.93 -3.50
N GLN A 305 7.36 -9.69 -4.56
CA GLN A 305 8.42 -10.65 -4.86
C GLN A 305 8.67 -10.75 -6.36
N THR A 306 9.76 -11.40 -6.75
CA THR A 306 10.19 -11.52 -8.15
C THR A 306 9.12 -12.09 -9.08
N PHE A 307 8.24 -12.95 -8.57
CA PHE A 307 7.12 -13.56 -9.29
C PHE A 307 5.76 -13.15 -8.72
N GLY A 308 5.65 -11.90 -8.27
CA GLY A 308 4.44 -11.37 -7.63
C GLY A 308 3.22 -11.39 -8.54
N SER A 309 3.36 -11.02 -9.81
CA SER A 309 2.28 -11.07 -10.80
C SER A 309 1.80 -12.49 -11.05
N LEU A 310 2.71 -13.47 -11.14
CA LEU A 310 2.33 -14.88 -11.28
C LEU A 310 1.62 -15.42 -10.04
N ALA A 311 2.08 -15.04 -8.84
CA ALA A 311 1.43 -15.44 -7.59
C ALA A 311 -0.01 -14.90 -7.50
N VAL A 312 -0.18 -13.59 -7.73
CA VAL A 312 -1.50 -12.95 -7.71
C VAL A 312 -2.43 -13.55 -8.75
N TRP A 313 -1.96 -13.74 -9.98
CA TRP A 313 -2.71 -14.35 -11.07
C TRP A 313 -3.18 -15.77 -10.73
N ALA A 314 -2.28 -16.63 -10.29
CA ALA A 314 -2.61 -18.02 -9.97
C ALA A 314 -3.61 -18.08 -8.80
N ILE A 315 -3.46 -17.22 -7.77
CA ILE A 315 -4.38 -17.15 -6.63
C ILE A 315 -5.78 -16.67 -7.06
N ASP A 316 -5.88 -15.70 -7.98
CA ASP A 316 -7.16 -15.29 -8.53
C ASP A 316 -7.80 -16.39 -9.39
N CYS A 317 -7.00 -17.11 -10.17
CA CYS A 317 -7.48 -18.26 -10.93
C CYS A 317 -8.09 -19.34 -10.03
N LEU A 318 -7.56 -19.58 -8.81
CA LEU A 318 -8.19 -20.48 -7.84
C LEU A 318 -9.62 -20.06 -7.53
N ASN A 319 -9.89 -18.77 -7.28
CA ASN A 319 -11.25 -18.29 -7.02
C ASN A 319 -12.16 -18.46 -8.25
N ILE A 320 -11.63 -18.27 -9.46
CA ILE A 320 -12.40 -18.38 -10.71
C ILE A 320 -12.79 -19.82 -10.99
N ILE A 321 -11.81 -20.75 -10.95
CA ILE A 321 -12.03 -22.16 -11.34
C ILE A 321 -12.67 -23.03 -10.25
N THR A 322 -13.04 -22.44 -9.11
CA THR A 322 -13.79 -23.10 -8.02
C THR A 322 -15.10 -22.41 -7.70
N ALA A 323 -15.62 -21.60 -8.63
CA ALA A 323 -16.89 -20.85 -8.53
C ALA A 323 -16.96 -19.91 -7.30
N ASN A 324 -15.84 -19.38 -6.85
CA ASN A 324 -15.78 -18.47 -5.69
C ASN A 324 -15.59 -16.98 -6.08
N LEU A 325 -15.48 -16.66 -7.38
CA LEU A 325 -15.39 -15.28 -7.83
C LEU A 325 -16.77 -14.63 -7.92
N ASP A 326 -16.94 -13.47 -7.31
CA ASP A 326 -18.16 -12.66 -7.25
C ASP A 326 -19.38 -13.44 -6.69
N GLU A 327 -19.09 -14.33 -5.74
CA GLU A 327 -20.07 -15.10 -4.99
C GLU A 327 -20.00 -14.78 -3.49
N ILE A 328 -21.12 -14.95 -2.78
CA ILE A 328 -21.19 -14.71 -1.33
C ILE A 328 -20.18 -15.61 -0.60
N GLY A 329 -19.31 -15.03 0.19
CA GLY A 329 -18.26 -15.74 0.92
C GLY A 329 -17.00 -16.02 0.10
N GLY A 330 -16.97 -15.62 -1.15
CA GLY A 330 -15.82 -15.71 -2.06
C GLY A 330 -15.07 -14.39 -2.21
N ALA A 331 -14.39 -14.23 -3.33
CA ALA A 331 -13.71 -13.02 -3.76
C ALA A 331 -14.70 -12.12 -4.51
N MET A 332 -15.14 -11.04 -3.88
CA MET A 332 -16.23 -10.19 -4.37
C MET A 332 -15.75 -8.83 -4.84
N PHE A 333 -16.55 -8.15 -5.63
CA PHE A 333 -16.28 -6.78 -6.08
C PHE A 333 -17.25 -5.82 -5.39
N PRO A 334 -16.78 -4.94 -4.46
CA PRO A 334 -17.65 -3.96 -3.84
C PRO A 334 -18.33 -3.10 -4.89
N ALA A 335 -19.65 -2.95 -4.79
CA ALA A 335 -20.39 -2.08 -5.71
C ALA A 335 -20.07 -0.60 -5.48
N GLY A 336 -19.63 -0.28 -4.25
CA GLY A 336 -19.29 1.06 -3.80
C GLY A 336 -20.48 2.02 -3.79
N VAL A 337 -20.59 2.83 -2.75
CA VAL A 337 -21.49 3.99 -2.74
C VAL A 337 -20.90 5.12 -3.57
N LEU A 338 -19.58 5.23 -3.55
CA LEU A 338 -18.78 6.17 -4.32
C LEU A 338 -18.32 5.54 -5.65
N PRO A 339 -18.00 6.36 -6.67
CA PRO A 339 -17.49 5.84 -7.94
C PRO A 339 -16.16 5.12 -7.77
N GLN A 340 -15.79 4.34 -8.79
CA GLN A 340 -14.48 3.71 -8.87
C GLN A 340 -13.42 4.78 -9.17
N PHE A 341 -12.58 5.12 -8.18
CA PHE A 341 -11.59 6.18 -8.32
C PHE A 341 -10.33 5.73 -9.08
N MET A 342 -9.97 4.45 -9.03
CA MET A 342 -8.85 3.90 -9.80
C MET A 342 -9.35 3.31 -11.11
N ASN A 343 -10.09 4.10 -11.88
CA ASN A 343 -10.67 3.67 -13.15
C ASN A 343 -9.67 3.90 -14.29
N ALA A 344 -9.06 2.83 -14.77
CA ALA A 344 -8.18 2.85 -15.95
C ALA A 344 -8.53 1.67 -16.87
N PRO A 345 -9.54 1.83 -17.73
CA PRO A 345 -9.98 0.77 -18.64
C PRO A 345 -9.10 0.67 -19.89
N TYR A 346 -9.37 -0.35 -20.70
CA TYR A 346 -8.85 -0.44 -22.05
C TYR A 346 -9.32 0.76 -22.90
N ILE A 347 -8.43 1.25 -23.76
CA ILE A 347 -8.73 2.30 -24.77
C ILE A 347 -8.30 1.74 -26.13
N ASP A 348 -9.22 1.73 -27.09
CA ASP A 348 -8.98 1.18 -28.45
C ASP A 348 -8.35 -0.22 -28.43
N GLY A 349 -8.81 -1.07 -27.50
CA GLY A 349 -8.32 -2.43 -27.31
C GLY A 349 -6.93 -2.55 -26.63
N GLN A 350 -6.32 -1.42 -26.23
CA GLN A 350 -5.04 -1.42 -25.53
C GLN A 350 -5.24 -1.32 -24.00
N PRO A 351 -4.57 -2.18 -23.22
CA PRO A 351 -4.61 -2.11 -21.76
C PRO A 351 -4.00 -0.82 -21.24
N PRO A 352 -4.36 -0.38 -20.02
CA PRO A 352 -3.66 0.70 -19.33
C PRO A 352 -2.28 0.23 -18.81
N HIS A 353 -1.49 -0.38 -19.68
CA HIS A 353 -0.17 -0.91 -19.40
C HIS A 353 0.66 -0.90 -20.70
N GLY A 354 1.83 -0.25 -20.67
CA GLY A 354 2.77 -0.22 -21.78
C GLY A 354 2.34 0.66 -22.96
N ARG A 355 1.36 1.55 -22.81
CA ARG A 355 0.99 2.57 -23.82
C ARG A 355 2.16 3.50 -24.14
N TRP A 356 2.99 3.74 -23.14
CA TRP A 356 4.29 4.39 -23.26
C TRP A 356 5.31 3.75 -22.32
N ARG A 357 6.57 4.08 -22.49
CA ARG A 357 7.67 3.48 -21.75
C ARG A 357 8.66 4.54 -21.28
N THR A 358 9.34 4.27 -20.16
CA THR A 358 10.40 5.12 -19.64
C THR A 358 11.57 5.23 -20.62
N ARG A 359 12.37 6.26 -20.48
CA ARG A 359 13.47 6.62 -21.39
C ARG A 359 14.64 5.62 -21.31
N VAL A 360 15.01 5.19 -20.09
CA VAL A 360 16.21 4.39 -19.85
C VAL A 360 15.93 2.91 -20.06
N SER A 361 15.29 2.26 -19.11
CA SER A 361 15.05 0.80 -19.14
C SER A 361 13.88 0.36 -20.02
N LYS A 362 13.16 1.31 -20.66
CA LYS A 362 11.95 1.02 -21.44
C LYS A 362 10.87 0.34 -20.59
N THR A 363 10.86 0.62 -19.31
CA THR A 363 9.85 0.10 -18.38
C THR A 363 8.45 0.59 -18.79
N PRO A 364 7.47 -0.30 -18.92
CA PRO A 364 6.10 0.08 -19.26
C PRO A 364 5.43 0.86 -18.13
N GLU A 365 4.61 1.83 -18.47
CA GLU A 365 3.70 2.45 -17.52
C GLU A 365 2.56 1.48 -17.13
N LEU A 366 1.94 1.74 -15.99
CA LEU A 366 0.71 1.09 -15.55
C LEU A 366 -0.25 2.15 -14.99
N GLY A 367 -1.40 2.33 -15.65
CA GLY A 367 -2.41 3.31 -15.28
C GLY A 367 -1.90 4.77 -15.28
N GLY A 368 -0.99 5.11 -16.21
CA GLY A 368 -0.39 6.44 -16.33
C GLY A 368 0.77 6.73 -15.37
N THR A 369 1.20 5.75 -14.57
CA THR A 369 2.30 5.89 -13.61
C THR A 369 3.43 4.91 -13.93
N VAL A 370 4.64 5.17 -13.44
CA VAL A 370 5.78 4.26 -13.60
C VAL A 370 6.16 3.63 -12.26
N PRO A 371 6.79 2.43 -12.28
CA PRO A 371 7.39 1.88 -11.08
C PRO A 371 8.45 2.82 -10.52
N THR A 372 8.49 2.93 -9.19
CA THR A 372 9.50 3.78 -8.53
C THR A 372 10.92 3.34 -8.81
N THR A 373 11.16 2.05 -9.07
CA THR A 373 12.47 1.54 -9.48
C THR A 373 12.98 2.18 -10.77
N ALA A 374 12.10 2.59 -11.69
CA ALA A 374 12.47 3.29 -12.90
C ALA A 374 12.74 4.80 -12.69
N LEU A 375 12.19 5.42 -11.65
CA LEU A 375 12.36 6.86 -11.41
C LEU A 375 13.84 7.23 -11.15
N TRP A 376 14.54 6.41 -10.39
CA TRP A 376 15.93 6.68 -10.00
C TRP A 376 16.87 6.61 -11.19
N GLU A 377 16.71 5.65 -12.07
CA GLU A 377 17.50 5.56 -13.30
C GLU A 377 17.24 6.74 -14.26
N GLU A 378 16.04 7.30 -14.27
CA GLU A 378 15.68 8.49 -15.05
C GLU A 378 16.31 9.77 -14.49
N ILE A 379 16.69 9.81 -13.21
CA ILE A 379 17.48 10.87 -12.59
C ILE A 379 18.98 10.70 -12.91
N GLU A 380 19.53 9.51 -12.69
CA GLU A 380 20.98 9.23 -12.80
C GLU A 380 21.48 9.26 -14.25
N THR A 381 20.65 8.78 -15.20
CA THR A 381 21.12 8.56 -16.58
C THR A 381 21.02 9.83 -17.40
N ALA A 382 22.17 10.38 -17.80
CA ALA A 382 22.26 11.58 -18.63
C ALA A 382 21.52 11.45 -19.98
N GLY A 383 21.01 12.57 -20.47
CA GLY A 383 20.37 12.65 -21.78
C GLY A 383 19.13 13.52 -21.82
N LYS A 384 18.57 13.71 -23.03
CA LYS A 384 17.36 14.50 -23.21
C LYS A 384 16.19 13.88 -22.43
N GLY A 385 15.49 14.69 -21.62
CA GLY A 385 14.40 14.24 -20.76
C GLY A 385 14.85 13.58 -19.45
N GLN A 386 16.15 13.68 -19.09
CA GLN A 386 16.62 13.30 -17.75
C GLN A 386 15.86 14.09 -16.68
N ILE A 387 15.43 13.42 -15.64
CA ILE A 387 14.77 14.07 -14.50
C ILE A 387 15.81 14.91 -13.74
N ARG A 388 15.54 16.20 -13.62
CA ARG A 388 16.39 17.21 -12.95
C ARG A 388 15.68 17.90 -11.81
N GLY A 389 14.35 17.94 -11.84
CA GLY A 389 13.51 18.45 -10.76
C GLY A 389 12.61 17.35 -10.21
N LEU A 390 12.43 17.31 -8.88
CA LEU A 390 11.57 16.31 -8.23
C LEU A 390 10.66 16.96 -7.20
N LEU A 391 9.36 16.66 -7.28
CA LEU A 391 8.41 16.91 -6.21
C LEU A 391 8.10 15.60 -5.49
N VAL A 392 8.33 15.57 -4.17
CA VAL A 392 7.97 14.43 -3.31
C VAL A 392 6.81 14.84 -2.40
N ILE A 393 5.70 14.13 -2.46
CA ILE A 393 4.52 14.39 -1.64
C ILE A 393 4.28 13.23 -0.68
N CYS A 394 4.32 13.49 0.64
CA CYS A 394 4.00 12.51 1.68
C CYS A 394 4.79 11.20 1.57
N GLY A 395 6.06 11.26 1.17
CA GLY A 395 6.86 10.07 0.89
C GLY A 395 8.27 10.10 1.44
N ASN A 396 8.76 8.93 1.86
CA ASN A 396 10.15 8.76 2.27
C ASN A 396 10.82 7.66 1.40
N PRO A 397 11.06 7.92 0.09
CA PRO A 397 11.61 6.93 -0.83
C PRO A 397 12.94 6.33 -0.39
N VAL A 398 13.81 7.04 0.32
CA VAL A 398 15.06 6.49 0.87
C VAL A 398 14.81 5.36 1.87
N LEU A 399 13.68 5.36 2.58
CA LEU A 399 13.29 4.26 3.47
C LEU A 399 12.27 3.28 2.88
N SER A 400 11.64 3.60 1.76
CA SER A 400 10.56 2.77 1.22
C SER A 400 10.90 2.05 -0.08
N ASN A 401 11.92 2.49 -0.81
CA ASN A 401 12.31 1.86 -2.09
C ASN A 401 13.50 0.91 -1.93
N PRO A 402 13.64 -0.10 -2.80
CA PRO A 402 14.80 -0.97 -2.83
C PRO A 402 16.06 -0.16 -3.21
N ASN A 403 17.23 -0.67 -2.83
CA ASN A 403 18.54 -0.06 -3.04
C ASN A 403 18.61 1.38 -2.50
N ALA A 404 18.32 1.52 -1.21
CA ALA A 404 18.14 2.82 -0.55
C ALA A 404 19.35 3.78 -0.69
N GLU A 405 20.57 3.25 -0.78
CA GLU A 405 21.78 4.06 -0.99
C GLU A 405 21.83 4.65 -2.40
N ARG A 406 21.41 3.89 -3.42
CA ARG A 406 21.23 4.40 -4.79
C ARG A 406 20.16 5.49 -4.84
N VAL A 407 19.02 5.28 -4.17
CA VAL A 407 17.95 6.30 -4.09
C VAL A 407 18.49 7.60 -3.49
N ALA A 408 19.21 7.52 -2.38
CA ALA A 408 19.79 8.70 -1.73
C ALA A 408 20.80 9.43 -2.66
N ALA A 409 21.66 8.69 -3.36
CA ALA A 409 22.61 9.26 -4.32
C ALA A 409 21.90 9.94 -5.50
N ALA A 410 20.83 9.31 -6.05
CA ALA A 410 20.04 9.92 -7.11
C ALA A 410 19.38 11.25 -6.71
N LEU A 411 18.96 11.37 -5.44
CA LEU A 411 18.41 12.64 -4.92
C LEU A 411 19.46 13.74 -4.84
N ASP A 412 20.73 13.41 -4.59
CA ASP A 412 21.83 14.38 -4.56
C ASP A 412 22.20 14.88 -5.98
N ASP A 413 21.84 14.16 -7.05
CA ASP A 413 22.07 14.55 -8.45
C ASP A 413 21.00 15.51 -9.01
N LEU A 414 19.92 15.78 -8.25
CA LEU A 414 18.86 16.70 -8.68
C LEU A 414 19.32 18.16 -8.66
N GLU A 415 18.85 18.93 -9.61
CA GLU A 415 19.07 20.38 -9.65
C GLU A 415 18.09 21.15 -8.75
N PHE A 416 16.92 20.57 -8.50
CA PHE A 416 15.91 21.17 -7.62
C PHE A 416 14.96 20.11 -7.07
N MET A 417 14.75 20.12 -5.76
CA MET A 417 13.84 19.21 -5.08
C MET A 417 12.94 19.93 -4.09
N VAL A 418 11.64 19.66 -4.16
CA VAL A 418 10.65 20.11 -3.16
C VAL A 418 10.02 18.90 -2.50
N ALA A 419 9.86 18.94 -1.17
CA ALA A 419 9.17 17.92 -0.41
C ALA A 419 7.96 18.50 0.35
N ILE A 420 6.80 17.88 0.23
CA ILE A 420 5.64 18.13 1.10
C ILE A 420 5.64 17.02 2.15
N ASP A 421 6.13 17.31 3.35
CA ASP A 421 6.32 16.33 4.43
C ASP A 421 6.33 17.04 5.79
N ILE A 422 6.02 16.29 6.84
CA ILE A 422 5.93 16.79 8.22
C ILE A 422 7.23 16.68 9.01
N TYR A 423 8.27 16.05 8.46
CA TYR A 423 9.54 15.81 9.12
C TYR A 423 10.75 16.14 8.23
N LEU A 424 11.85 16.48 8.90
CA LEU A 424 13.18 16.48 8.30
C LEU A 424 13.78 15.07 8.43
N ASN A 425 13.50 14.22 7.44
CA ASN A 425 13.77 12.78 7.43
C ASN A 425 14.88 12.40 6.42
N GLU A 426 15.06 11.11 6.17
CA GLU A 426 16.09 10.56 5.28
C GLU A 426 15.98 11.04 3.83
N THR A 427 14.77 11.37 3.39
CA THR A 427 14.51 11.90 2.04
C THR A 427 14.51 13.42 2.02
N THR A 428 13.77 14.05 2.93
CA THR A 428 13.58 15.50 2.90
C THR A 428 14.84 16.30 3.20
N ARG A 429 15.86 15.70 3.83
CA ARG A 429 17.18 16.31 3.99
C ARG A 429 17.88 16.65 2.67
N HIS A 430 17.47 16.04 1.54
CA HIS A 430 17.97 16.32 0.19
C HIS A 430 17.21 17.47 -0.50
N ALA A 431 16.02 17.84 0.01
CA ALA A 431 15.18 18.86 -0.62
C ALA A 431 15.75 20.28 -0.46
N ASP A 432 15.52 21.12 -1.46
CA ASP A 432 15.79 22.57 -1.39
C ASP A 432 14.71 23.31 -0.60
N LEU A 433 13.48 22.80 -0.66
CA LEU A 433 12.32 23.30 0.09
C LEU A 433 11.55 22.16 0.73
N ILE A 434 11.13 22.34 1.99
CA ILE A 434 10.20 21.45 2.67
C ILE A 434 8.95 22.25 3.04
N LEU A 435 7.78 21.77 2.62
CA LEU A 435 6.49 22.42 2.78
C LEU A 435 5.62 21.55 3.73
N PRO A 436 5.60 21.85 5.04
CA PRO A 436 4.90 21.00 6.00
C PRO A 436 3.42 21.35 6.07
N PRO A 437 2.51 20.36 5.79
CA PRO A 437 1.08 20.59 5.95
C PRO A 437 0.69 20.73 7.43
N MET A 438 -0.46 21.35 7.67
CA MET A 438 -1.04 21.51 9.00
C MET A 438 -1.32 20.17 9.69
N ASP A 439 -1.67 20.24 10.97
CA ASP A 439 -2.06 19.07 11.77
C ASP A 439 -3.33 18.41 11.19
N HIS A 440 -3.28 17.09 11.02
CA HIS A 440 -4.41 16.29 10.55
C HIS A 440 -5.72 16.54 11.32
N LEU A 441 -5.67 16.82 12.62
CA LEU A 441 -6.84 17.11 13.43
C LEU A 441 -7.44 18.51 13.21
N LYS A 442 -6.80 19.37 12.44
CA LYS A 442 -7.28 20.72 12.05
C LYS A 442 -8.00 20.75 10.70
N ARG A 443 -8.06 19.64 9.97
CA ARG A 443 -8.78 19.53 8.71
C ARG A 443 -10.03 18.68 8.81
N THR A 444 -10.94 18.87 7.89
CA THR A 444 -12.01 17.91 7.61
C THR A 444 -11.42 16.68 6.91
N ASP A 445 -12.03 15.52 7.07
CA ASP A 445 -11.59 14.29 6.43
C ASP A 445 -12.79 13.43 6.04
N PHE A 446 -12.66 12.69 4.94
CA PHE A 446 -13.70 11.79 4.43
C PHE A 446 -13.09 10.63 3.66
N THR A 447 -13.76 9.49 3.71
CA THR A 447 -13.32 8.31 2.97
C THR A 447 -13.64 8.47 1.48
N MET A 448 -12.74 8.03 0.62
CA MET A 448 -12.93 8.06 -0.84
C MET A 448 -12.43 6.77 -1.49
N ILE A 449 -11.16 6.67 -1.85
CA ILE A 449 -10.61 5.52 -2.58
C ILE A 449 -10.79 4.17 -1.82
N TRP A 450 -10.70 4.19 -0.51
CA TRP A 450 -10.81 2.96 0.30
C TRP A 450 -12.20 2.34 0.30
N ASN A 451 -13.24 3.13 0.00
CA ASN A 451 -14.61 2.64 -0.14
C ASN A 451 -14.74 1.57 -1.22
N ASN A 452 -13.88 1.61 -2.23
CA ASN A 452 -13.89 0.64 -3.32
C ASN A 452 -13.40 -0.76 -2.91
N TRP A 453 -12.79 -0.90 -1.72
CA TRP A 453 -12.23 -2.17 -1.23
C TRP A 453 -12.69 -2.53 0.19
N MET A 454 -13.80 -1.97 0.65
CA MET A 454 -14.39 -2.30 1.95
C MET A 454 -15.35 -3.49 1.87
N VAL A 455 -15.37 -4.32 2.91
CA VAL A 455 -16.28 -5.48 3.03
C VAL A 455 -17.74 -5.08 3.26
N GLU A 456 -17.98 -3.83 3.62
CA GLU A 456 -19.31 -3.23 3.78
C GLU A 456 -19.31 -1.85 3.10
N ASP A 457 -20.37 -1.51 2.37
CA ASP A 457 -20.51 -0.22 1.70
C ASP A 457 -20.74 0.89 2.76
N THR A 458 -19.70 1.62 3.12
CA THR A 458 -19.77 2.68 4.15
C THR A 458 -19.26 4.01 3.64
N VAL A 459 -19.85 5.10 4.08
CA VAL A 459 -19.34 6.46 3.85
C VAL A 459 -19.22 7.20 5.19
N CYS A 460 -18.12 7.92 5.35
CA CYS A 460 -17.82 8.63 6.59
C CYS A 460 -17.29 10.04 6.31
N TYR A 461 -17.57 10.95 7.21
CA TYR A 461 -17.07 12.32 7.22
C TYR A 461 -16.65 12.71 8.63
N SER A 462 -15.55 13.43 8.76
CA SER A 462 -15.04 13.92 10.03
C SER A 462 -14.84 15.44 9.97
N PRO A 463 -15.51 16.23 10.81
CA PRO A 463 -15.20 17.65 10.95
C PRO A 463 -13.81 17.84 11.58
N ALA A 464 -13.21 19.02 11.42
CA ALA A 464 -11.99 19.38 12.14
C ALA A 464 -12.21 19.28 13.66
N THR A 465 -11.23 18.72 14.38
CA THR A 465 -11.25 18.65 15.85
C THR A 465 -10.77 19.96 16.49
N PHE A 466 -9.81 20.61 15.84
CA PHE A 466 -9.23 21.88 16.29
C PHE A 466 -9.37 22.95 15.20
N PRO A 467 -9.47 24.22 15.60
CA PRO A 467 -9.43 25.33 14.63
C PRO A 467 -8.05 25.40 13.96
N ARG A 468 -8.01 26.00 12.78
CA ARG A 468 -6.78 26.34 12.09
C ARG A 468 -6.11 27.53 12.79
N ASP A 469 -4.78 27.51 12.86
CA ASP A 469 -4.01 28.70 13.22
C ASP A 469 -3.81 29.61 11.98
N PRO A 470 -3.59 30.90 12.17
CA PRO A 470 -3.23 31.78 11.05
C PRO A 470 -2.00 31.26 10.31
N GLY A 471 -2.11 31.11 9.00
CA GLY A 471 -1.03 30.60 8.16
C GLY A 471 -0.95 29.07 8.03
N ASP A 472 -1.84 28.31 8.68
CA ASP A 472 -1.96 26.87 8.42
C ASP A 472 -2.44 26.61 6.99
N LEU A 473 -1.69 25.81 6.23
CA LEU A 473 -2.11 25.26 4.94
C LEU A 473 -2.26 23.74 5.02
N ASP A 474 -3.32 23.22 4.41
CA ASP A 474 -3.48 21.78 4.23
C ASP A 474 -2.66 21.28 3.02
N ASP A 475 -2.41 19.99 2.94
CA ASP A 475 -1.70 19.36 1.83
C ASP A 475 -2.24 19.79 0.46
N TRP A 476 -3.56 19.76 0.30
CA TRP A 476 -4.20 20.10 -0.96
C TRP A 476 -4.09 21.59 -1.31
N GLU A 477 -4.11 22.49 -0.32
CA GLU A 477 -3.93 23.93 -0.52
C GLU A 477 -2.51 24.26 -0.98
N ILE A 478 -1.50 23.58 -0.41
CA ILE A 478 -0.09 23.68 -0.83
C ILE A 478 0.05 23.27 -2.30
N VAL A 479 -0.55 22.14 -2.69
CA VAL A 479 -0.52 21.62 -4.06
C VAL A 479 -1.24 22.55 -5.03
N MET A 480 -2.44 23.06 -4.68
CA MET A 480 -3.19 24.01 -5.50
C MET A 480 -2.46 25.35 -5.64
N GLY A 481 -1.89 25.86 -4.54
CA GLY A 481 -1.10 27.09 -4.54
C GLY A 481 0.15 27.01 -5.43
N LEU A 482 0.81 25.84 -5.46
CA LEU A 482 1.92 25.56 -6.37
C LEU A 482 1.45 25.48 -7.83
N GLY A 483 0.36 24.74 -8.10
CA GLY A 483 -0.20 24.59 -9.44
C GLY A 483 -0.65 25.92 -10.07
N ALA A 484 -1.29 26.77 -9.29
CA ALA A 484 -1.69 28.13 -9.73
C ALA A 484 -0.48 28.99 -10.14
N ARG A 485 0.60 28.97 -9.34
CA ARG A 485 1.84 29.70 -9.66
C ARG A 485 2.56 29.14 -10.87
N LEU A 486 2.59 27.82 -11.02
CA LEU A 486 3.19 27.15 -12.18
C LEU A 486 2.47 27.50 -13.48
N SER A 487 1.13 27.48 -13.47
CA SER A 487 0.30 27.83 -14.63
C SER A 487 0.19 29.33 -14.89
N GLY A 488 0.57 30.18 -13.93
CA GLY A 488 0.34 31.63 -14.00
C GLY A 488 -1.14 32.02 -13.93
N THR A 489 -1.96 31.14 -13.35
CA THR A 489 -3.42 31.33 -13.24
C THR A 489 -3.76 31.89 -11.84
N ASP A 490 -4.78 32.71 -11.74
CA ASP A 490 -5.35 33.13 -10.45
C ASP A 490 -5.69 31.89 -9.59
N PRO A 491 -5.34 31.87 -8.28
CA PRO A 491 -5.52 30.68 -7.43
C PRO A 491 -6.97 30.18 -7.39
N ALA A 492 -7.97 31.05 -7.25
CA ALA A 492 -9.37 30.63 -7.18
C ALA A 492 -9.86 30.07 -8.52
N ARG A 493 -9.40 30.66 -9.62
CA ARG A 493 -9.69 30.16 -10.96
C ARG A 493 -9.02 28.80 -11.22
N PHE A 494 -7.78 28.63 -10.80
CA PHE A 494 -7.06 27.36 -10.94
C PHE A 494 -7.75 26.25 -10.16
N GLU A 495 -8.15 26.53 -8.90
CA GLU A 495 -8.87 25.60 -8.05
C GLU A 495 -10.20 25.18 -8.68
N ARG A 496 -10.99 26.16 -9.19
CA ARG A 496 -12.26 25.89 -9.85
C ARG A 496 -12.10 25.02 -11.09
N GLN A 497 -11.15 25.33 -11.95
CA GLN A 497 -10.88 24.57 -13.17
C GLN A 497 -10.43 23.14 -12.86
N SER A 498 -9.59 22.97 -11.83
CA SER A 498 -9.14 21.65 -11.37
C SER A 498 -10.30 20.82 -10.83
N ALA A 499 -11.22 21.44 -10.07
CA ALA A 499 -12.40 20.78 -9.54
C ALA A 499 -13.35 20.33 -10.66
N GLU A 500 -13.60 21.19 -11.64
CA GLU A 500 -14.44 20.86 -12.81
C GLU A 500 -13.84 19.70 -13.64
N ALA A 501 -12.52 19.73 -13.88
CA ALA A 501 -11.84 18.66 -14.60
C ALA A 501 -11.90 17.34 -13.84
N TYR A 502 -11.69 17.37 -12.51
CA TYR A 502 -11.77 16.18 -11.65
C TYR A 502 -13.18 15.56 -11.67
N LEU A 503 -14.23 16.37 -11.47
CA LEU A 503 -15.62 15.90 -11.51
C LEU A 503 -16.03 15.40 -12.91
N ALA A 504 -15.57 16.05 -13.97
CA ALA A 504 -15.80 15.59 -15.33
C ALA A 504 -15.21 14.18 -15.55
N SER A 505 -14.04 13.88 -14.99
CA SER A 505 -13.45 12.55 -15.02
C SER A 505 -14.23 11.52 -14.20
N CYS A 506 -14.88 11.92 -13.11
CA CYS A 506 -15.69 11.04 -12.27
C CYS A 506 -17.10 10.77 -12.87
N ARG A 507 -17.60 11.69 -13.72
CA ARG A 507 -19.00 11.69 -14.22
C ARG A 507 -19.48 10.35 -14.78
N PRO A 508 -18.68 9.55 -15.54
CA PRO A 508 -19.12 8.24 -16.02
C PRO A 508 -19.50 7.25 -14.89
N GLY A 509 -18.94 7.42 -13.69
CA GLY A 509 -19.25 6.62 -12.50
C GLY A 509 -20.36 7.19 -11.61
N LEU A 510 -21.05 8.25 -12.03
CA LEU A 510 -22.05 8.98 -11.25
C LEU A 510 -23.46 8.80 -11.86
N PRO A 511 -24.16 7.69 -11.58
CA PRO A 511 -25.37 7.28 -12.29
C PRO A 511 -26.60 8.20 -12.06
N ARG A 512 -26.55 9.06 -11.03
CA ARG A 512 -27.62 10.03 -10.73
C ARG A 512 -27.24 11.47 -11.09
N PHE A 513 -26.16 11.67 -11.87
CA PHE A 513 -25.80 13.00 -12.35
C PHE A 513 -26.85 13.45 -13.38
N PRO A 514 -27.57 14.60 -13.18
CA PRO A 514 -28.62 15.03 -14.10
C PRO A 514 -28.06 15.27 -15.51
N GLU A 515 -28.76 14.81 -16.54
CA GLU A 515 -28.30 14.89 -17.94
C GLU A 515 -28.19 16.31 -18.45
N ASP A 516 -29.06 17.18 -18.00
CA ASP A 516 -29.18 18.61 -18.36
C ASP A 516 -28.32 19.54 -17.50
N MET A 517 -27.63 19.00 -16.47
CA MET A 517 -26.78 19.77 -15.56
C MET A 517 -25.32 19.70 -16.00
N THR A 518 -24.64 20.83 -16.00
CA THR A 518 -23.20 20.89 -16.17
C THR A 518 -22.47 20.63 -14.85
N VAL A 519 -21.19 20.24 -14.93
CA VAL A 519 -20.34 20.08 -13.74
C VAL A 519 -20.18 21.40 -12.98
N SER A 520 -20.12 22.53 -13.71
CA SER A 520 -20.02 23.86 -13.12
C SER A 520 -21.27 24.21 -12.29
N GLU A 521 -22.47 23.97 -12.83
CA GLU A 521 -23.73 24.18 -12.11
C GLU A 521 -23.84 23.25 -10.88
N ALA A 522 -23.42 22.00 -11.01
CA ALA A 522 -23.40 21.06 -9.89
C ALA A 522 -22.51 21.56 -8.73
N LEU A 523 -21.32 22.11 -9.05
CA LEU A 523 -20.41 22.70 -8.06
C LEU A 523 -20.99 23.98 -7.42
N ASP A 524 -21.76 24.77 -8.16
CA ASP A 524 -22.39 25.98 -7.62
C ASP A 524 -23.52 25.65 -6.63
N LEU A 525 -24.20 24.53 -6.84
CA LEU A 525 -25.25 24.00 -5.96
C LEU A 525 -24.71 23.14 -4.80
N ALA A 526 -23.43 22.79 -4.83
CA ALA A 526 -22.82 21.93 -3.83
C ALA A 526 -22.62 22.64 -2.49
N SER A 527 -22.80 21.90 -1.41
CA SER A 527 -22.51 22.30 -0.04
C SER A 527 -21.05 22.00 0.33
N GLY A 528 -20.49 22.77 1.25
CA GLY A 528 -19.14 22.58 1.78
C GLY A 528 -18.38 23.89 1.93
N ASP A 529 -17.51 23.95 2.93
CA ASP A 529 -16.71 25.14 3.28
C ASP A 529 -15.43 25.23 2.43
N SER A 530 -15.04 24.12 1.80
CA SER A 530 -13.86 24.02 0.94
C SER A 530 -14.23 23.40 -0.42
N MET A 531 -13.38 23.61 -1.42
CA MET A 531 -13.59 23.01 -2.75
C MET A 531 -13.59 21.47 -2.71
N PRO A 532 -12.69 20.78 -1.97
CA PRO A 532 -12.78 19.34 -1.82
C PRO A 532 -14.10 18.84 -1.22
N GLU A 533 -14.68 19.56 -0.27
CA GLU A 533 -15.99 19.21 0.28
C GLU A 533 -17.12 19.39 -0.74
N ARG A 534 -17.07 20.44 -1.56
CA ARG A 534 -18.04 20.65 -2.66
C ARG A 534 -17.93 19.56 -3.72
N ILE A 535 -16.72 19.19 -4.10
CA ILE A 535 -16.48 18.04 -4.99
C ILE A 535 -17.09 16.78 -4.38
N TYR A 536 -16.83 16.53 -3.09
CA TYR A 536 -17.34 15.36 -2.39
C TYR A 536 -18.87 15.37 -2.30
N ASP A 537 -19.49 16.54 -2.04
CA ASP A 537 -20.95 16.70 -2.03
C ASP A 537 -21.57 16.36 -3.39
N VAL A 538 -20.98 16.85 -4.50
CA VAL A 538 -21.44 16.47 -5.86
C VAL A 538 -21.35 14.96 -6.05
N ILE A 539 -20.24 14.33 -5.67
CA ILE A 539 -20.05 12.87 -5.78
C ILE A 539 -21.09 12.11 -4.95
N LEU A 540 -21.34 12.55 -3.71
CA LEU A 540 -22.37 11.95 -2.85
C LEU A 540 -23.76 12.08 -3.45
N ARG A 541 -24.16 13.29 -3.87
CA ARG A 541 -25.48 13.58 -4.44
C ARG A 541 -25.76 12.81 -5.73
N THR A 542 -24.74 12.62 -6.54
CA THR A 542 -24.89 12.03 -7.88
C THR A 542 -24.46 10.57 -7.98
N GLY A 543 -23.90 10.02 -6.88
CA GLY A 543 -23.61 8.58 -6.75
C GLY A 543 -24.87 7.72 -6.67
N ARG A 544 -24.71 6.42 -6.63
CA ARG A 544 -25.81 5.42 -6.63
C ARG A 544 -26.87 5.66 -5.55
N GLU A 545 -26.46 6.09 -4.37
CA GLU A 545 -27.34 6.34 -3.22
C GLU A 545 -27.59 7.84 -3.00
N GLY A 546 -27.21 8.70 -3.96
CA GLY A 546 -27.28 10.15 -3.85
C GLY A 546 -28.70 10.70 -3.97
N GLU A 547 -28.91 11.93 -3.46
CA GLU A 547 -30.23 12.61 -3.51
C GLU A 547 -30.51 13.32 -4.86
N ALA A 548 -29.53 13.36 -5.77
CA ALA A 548 -29.63 13.92 -7.13
C ALA A 548 -30.24 15.33 -7.18
N PHE A 549 -29.73 16.25 -6.36
CA PHE A 549 -30.19 17.64 -6.24
C PHE A 549 -31.70 17.78 -6.01
N GLY A 550 -32.23 16.92 -5.13
CA GLY A 550 -33.64 16.93 -4.69
C GLY A 550 -34.54 15.89 -5.37
N ALA A 551 -34.06 15.17 -6.39
CA ALA A 551 -34.86 14.14 -7.04
C ALA A 551 -35.13 12.92 -6.12
N TYR A 552 -34.25 12.64 -5.16
CA TYR A 552 -34.37 11.59 -4.16
C TYR A 552 -34.09 12.15 -2.75
N PRO A 553 -35.04 12.81 -2.09
CA PRO A 553 -34.78 13.60 -0.86
C PRO A 553 -34.13 12.84 0.29
N GLU A 554 -34.35 11.51 0.37
CA GLU A 554 -33.71 10.63 1.37
C GLU A 554 -32.33 10.10 0.95
N GLY A 555 -31.79 10.55 -0.18
CA GLY A 555 -30.49 10.15 -0.70
C GLY A 555 -29.32 10.79 0.05
N LEU A 556 -28.10 10.43 -0.35
CA LEU A 556 -26.87 11.00 0.21
C LEU A 556 -26.63 12.43 -0.25
N SER A 557 -26.15 13.24 0.70
CA SER A 557 -25.52 14.54 0.51
C SER A 557 -24.50 14.75 1.63
N LEU A 558 -23.62 15.73 1.49
CA LEU A 558 -22.68 16.11 2.56
C LEU A 558 -23.42 16.51 3.83
N GLN A 559 -24.51 17.28 3.69
CA GLN A 559 -25.33 17.71 4.83
C GLN A 559 -25.89 16.50 5.62
N ARG A 560 -26.42 15.49 4.95
CA ARG A 560 -26.89 14.27 5.59
C ARG A 560 -25.75 13.52 6.30
N LEU A 561 -24.58 13.47 5.69
CA LEU A 561 -23.43 12.80 6.27
C LEU A 561 -22.90 13.55 7.50
N GLN A 562 -22.91 14.88 7.49
CA GLN A 562 -22.57 15.72 8.65
C GLN A 562 -23.53 15.50 9.84
N GLN A 563 -24.80 15.19 9.57
CA GLN A 563 -25.80 14.82 10.59
C GLN A 563 -25.65 13.40 11.10
N THR A 564 -24.78 12.60 10.50
CA THR A 564 -24.52 11.19 10.86
C THR A 564 -23.02 11.00 11.18
N PRO A 565 -22.54 11.53 12.30
CA PRO A 565 -21.11 11.70 12.56
C PRO A 565 -20.32 10.37 12.66
N SER A 566 -20.99 9.25 12.92
CA SER A 566 -20.35 7.92 12.93
C SER A 566 -20.29 7.27 11.55
N GLY A 567 -20.91 7.90 10.51
CA GLY A 567 -20.98 7.38 9.15
C GLY A 567 -22.25 6.59 8.85
N ILE A 568 -22.44 6.26 7.57
CA ILE A 568 -23.62 5.54 7.06
C ILE A 568 -23.15 4.23 6.41
N ASN A 569 -23.87 3.12 6.67
CA ASN A 569 -23.64 1.80 6.11
C ASN A 569 -24.79 1.38 5.20
N PHE A 570 -24.50 1.03 3.95
CA PHE A 570 -25.44 0.55 2.95
C PHE A 570 -25.47 -0.98 2.84
N GLY A 571 -24.77 -1.67 3.74
CA GLY A 571 -24.79 -3.11 3.87
C GLY A 571 -23.55 -3.82 3.30
N PRO A 572 -23.56 -5.16 3.33
CA PRO A 572 -22.45 -5.98 2.87
C PRO A 572 -22.35 -5.99 1.34
N MET A 573 -21.20 -6.41 0.83
CA MET A 573 -20.98 -6.65 -0.60
C MET A 573 -22.08 -7.55 -1.17
N ARG A 574 -22.52 -7.25 -2.40
CA ARG A 574 -23.56 -7.99 -3.13
C ARG A 574 -22.92 -8.72 -4.32
N PRO A 575 -23.27 -10.00 -4.55
CA PRO A 575 -22.81 -10.75 -5.72
C PRO A 575 -23.49 -10.25 -7.01
N GLY A 576 -22.98 -10.68 -8.16
CA GLY A 576 -23.63 -10.47 -9.46
C GLY A 576 -23.16 -9.22 -10.19
N ARG A 577 -22.02 -8.63 -9.81
CA ARG A 577 -21.37 -7.58 -10.61
C ARG A 577 -20.75 -8.14 -11.88
N MET A 578 -20.16 -9.33 -11.80
CA MET A 578 -19.66 -10.05 -12.97
C MET A 578 -20.80 -10.86 -13.62
N PRO A 579 -20.90 -10.96 -14.95
CA PRO A 579 -19.93 -10.50 -15.95
C PRO A 579 -20.09 -9.04 -16.41
N ALA A 580 -21.09 -8.29 -15.96
CA ALA A 580 -21.39 -6.95 -16.48
C ALA A 580 -20.23 -5.95 -16.24
N ALA A 581 -19.46 -6.13 -15.16
CA ALA A 581 -18.32 -5.29 -14.80
C ALA A 581 -16.98 -5.75 -15.43
N ILE A 582 -16.98 -6.73 -16.32
CA ILE A 582 -15.76 -7.12 -17.03
C ILE A 582 -15.48 -6.08 -18.12
N ASP A 583 -14.31 -5.45 -18.06
CA ASP A 583 -13.90 -4.39 -18.99
C ASP A 583 -12.81 -4.84 -20.01
N THR A 584 -12.54 -6.15 -20.10
CA THR A 584 -11.69 -6.70 -21.18
C THR A 584 -12.32 -6.45 -22.56
N PRO A 585 -11.53 -6.38 -23.64
CA PRO A 585 -12.06 -6.08 -24.98
C PRO A 585 -13.15 -7.05 -25.47
N ASP A 586 -13.07 -8.34 -25.08
CA ASP A 586 -14.02 -9.38 -25.42
C ASP A 586 -15.11 -9.59 -24.34
N ARG A 587 -15.11 -8.77 -23.27
CA ARG A 587 -16.02 -8.88 -22.13
C ARG A 587 -16.00 -10.24 -21.43
N ARG A 588 -14.81 -10.87 -21.38
CA ARG A 588 -14.58 -12.17 -20.72
C ARG A 588 -13.45 -12.09 -19.69
N LEU A 589 -13.53 -12.94 -18.67
CA LEU A 589 -12.44 -13.15 -17.72
C LEU A 589 -11.32 -13.91 -18.43
N ALA A 590 -10.20 -13.26 -18.67
CA ALA A 590 -9.06 -13.84 -19.39
C ALA A 590 -8.13 -14.55 -18.40
N VAL A 591 -8.38 -15.84 -18.08
CA VAL A 591 -7.59 -16.59 -17.07
C VAL A 591 -6.19 -16.99 -17.54
N ALA A 592 -5.88 -16.83 -18.81
CA ALA A 592 -4.56 -17.15 -19.40
C ALA A 592 -4.01 -15.98 -20.24
N PRO A 593 -3.78 -14.78 -19.62
CA PRO A 593 -3.23 -13.66 -20.38
C PRO A 593 -1.84 -13.99 -20.96
N PRO A 594 -1.57 -13.73 -22.24
CA PRO A 594 -0.29 -14.05 -22.87
C PRO A 594 0.93 -13.47 -22.14
N LEU A 595 0.79 -12.29 -21.54
CA LEU A 595 1.85 -11.63 -20.77
C LEU A 595 2.27 -12.47 -19.54
N LEU A 596 1.30 -13.03 -18.83
CA LEU A 596 1.55 -13.85 -17.63
C LEU A 596 2.02 -15.25 -17.99
N LEU A 597 1.46 -15.84 -19.07
CA LEU A 597 1.95 -17.13 -19.57
C LEU A 597 3.41 -17.04 -20.02
N ALA A 598 3.81 -15.96 -20.68
CA ALA A 598 5.20 -15.74 -21.07
C ALA A 598 6.16 -15.56 -19.88
N ASP A 599 5.68 -15.06 -18.74
CA ASP A 599 6.51 -14.90 -17.54
C ASP A 599 6.81 -16.24 -16.83
N LEU A 600 6.11 -17.32 -17.17
CA LEU A 600 6.42 -18.68 -16.71
C LEU A 600 7.81 -19.14 -17.18
N ASP A 601 8.28 -18.69 -18.35
CA ASP A 601 9.64 -19.01 -18.83
C ASP A 601 10.72 -18.44 -17.89
N ARG A 602 10.46 -17.27 -17.29
CA ARG A 602 11.34 -16.66 -16.29
C ARG A 602 11.30 -17.46 -14.98
N LEU A 603 10.13 -17.95 -14.58
CA LEU A 603 9.98 -18.83 -13.41
C LEU A 603 10.74 -20.17 -13.61
N GLU A 604 10.63 -20.78 -14.79
CA GLU A 604 11.37 -21.99 -15.15
C GLU A 604 12.89 -21.75 -15.11
N THR A 605 13.35 -20.63 -15.62
CA THR A 605 14.76 -20.23 -15.55
C THR A 605 15.24 -20.14 -14.09
N ALA A 606 14.45 -19.47 -13.23
CA ALA A 606 14.78 -19.35 -11.81
C ALA A 606 14.81 -20.70 -11.07
N ILE A 607 13.92 -21.64 -11.44
CA ILE A 607 13.94 -23.01 -10.92
C ILE A 607 15.24 -23.70 -11.36
N ALA A 608 15.60 -23.64 -12.64
CA ALA A 608 16.79 -24.26 -13.19
C ALA A 608 18.09 -23.67 -12.59
N ASP A 609 18.12 -22.37 -12.33
CA ASP A 609 19.24 -21.66 -11.69
C ASP A 609 19.34 -21.91 -10.18
N GLY A 610 18.42 -22.67 -9.59
CA GLY A 610 18.45 -23.06 -8.17
C GLY A 610 18.02 -21.93 -7.22
N PHE A 611 17.21 -20.99 -7.67
CA PHE A 611 16.68 -19.90 -6.83
C PHE A 611 15.99 -20.42 -5.56
N TYR A 612 15.32 -21.56 -5.66
CA TYR A 612 14.66 -22.23 -4.53
C TYR A 612 15.55 -23.24 -3.80
N GLY A 613 16.88 -23.19 -4.00
CA GLY A 613 17.86 -24.05 -3.31
C GLY A 613 18.21 -23.54 -1.91
N ASP A 614 19.06 -24.33 -1.20
CA ASP A 614 19.45 -24.06 0.20
C ASP A 614 20.78 -23.28 0.31
N ASN A 615 21.26 -22.68 -0.77
CA ASN A 615 22.60 -22.10 -0.85
C ASN A 615 22.74 -20.73 -0.16
N HIS A 616 21.61 -20.03 0.11
CA HIS A 616 21.57 -18.70 0.70
C HIS A 616 20.45 -18.60 1.73
N PHE A 617 20.60 -17.64 2.64
CA PHE A 617 19.44 -17.21 3.41
C PHE A 617 18.50 -16.38 2.52
N MET A 618 17.20 -16.56 2.72
CA MET A 618 16.18 -15.75 2.08
C MET A 618 15.65 -14.70 3.05
N LEU A 619 15.88 -13.42 2.71
CA LEU A 619 15.35 -12.29 3.48
C LEU A 619 13.87 -12.07 3.15
N ILE A 620 13.05 -11.93 4.19
CA ILE A 620 11.66 -11.48 4.12
C ILE A 620 11.43 -10.24 4.97
N GLY A 621 10.55 -9.37 4.52
CA GLY A 621 10.11 -8.20 5.27
C GLY A 621 9.22 -8.56 6.45
N ARG A 622 9.19 -7.67 7.48
CA ARG A 622 8.29 -7.79 8.62
C ARG A 622 7.57 -6.48 8.90
N ARG A 623 6.25 -6.53 9.05
CA ARG A 623 5.43 -5.40 9.50
C ARG A 623 5.16 -5.52 11.00
N HIS A 624 4.95 -4.39 11.66
CA HIS A 624 4.70 -4.35 13.09
C HIS A 624 3.42 -3.58 13.41
N LEU A 625 2.60 -4.11 14.34
CA LEU A 625 1.30 -3.53 14.70
C LEU A 625 1.40 -2.07 15.20
N ARG A 626 2.54 -1.67 15.79
CA ARG A 626 2.77 -0.33 16.36
C ARG A 626 3.53 0.61 15.44
N SER A 627 3.68 0.27 14.16
CA SER A 627 4.32 1.15 13.18
C SER A 627 3.50 1.23 11.90
N ASN A 628 3.71 2.28 11.15
CA ASN A 628 3.19 2.44 9.80
C ASN A 628 4.31 3.02 8.94
N ASN A 629 4.85 2.18 8.05
CA ASN A 629 6.04 2.52 7.27
C ASN A 629 7.15 3.12 8.16
N SER A 630 7.72 4.28 7.80
CA SER A 630 8.81 4.93 8.53
C SER A 630 8.36 6.02 9.52
N TRP A 631 7.22 6.64 9.30
CA TRP A 631 6.85 7.91 9.96
C TRP A 631 6.27 7.80 11.38
N MET A 632 5.95 6.59 11.86
CA MET A 632 5.47 6.39 13.24
C MET A 632 6.58 6.00 14.24
N HIS A 633 7.81 5.87 13.81
CA HIS A 633 8.92 5.46 14.68
C HIS A 633 9.35 6.57 15.64
N ASN A 634 9.04 7.84 15.34
CA ASN A 634 9.30 8.98 16.22
C ASN A 634 8.22 9.23 17.28
N LEU A 635 7.17 8.39 17.37
CA LEU A 635 6.02 8.59 18.25
C LEU A 635 6.22 7.85 19.58
N GLN A 636 6.38 8.61 20.69
CA GLN A 636 6.73 8.12 22.02
C GLN A 636 5.85 6.97 22.54
N ASN A 637 4.52 7.05 22.33
CA ASN A 637 3.58 6.03 22.81
C ASN A 637 3.62 4.73 22.00
N LEU A 638 4.03 4.79 20.73
CA LEU A 638 4.20 3.63 19.85
C LEU A 638 5.59 3.01 19.97
N ALA A 639 6.60 3.82 20.27
CA ALA A 639 7.99 3.42 20.40
C ALA A 639 8.32 2.62 21.67
N LYS A 640 7.44 2.62 22.69
CA LYS A 640 7.62 1.91 23.97
C LYS A 640 7.80 0.40 23.78
N GLY A 641 8.66 -0.18 24.64
CA GLY A 641 8.92 -1.62 24.70
C GLY A 641 10.33 -1.98 24.23
N PRO A 642 10.63 -3.27 23.98
CA PRO A 642 11.95 -3.72 23.52
C PRO A 642 12.28 -3.20 22.14
N ALA A 643 13.57 -3.20 21.80
CA ALA A 643 14.05 -2.92 20.45
C ALA A 643 13.37 -3.88 19.45
N ARG A 644 12.88 -3.33 18.34
CA ARG A 644 12.10 -4.10 17.34
C ARG A 644 12.83 -4.30 16.04
N CYS A 645 13.88 -3.51 15.78
CA CYS A 645 14.72 -3.69 14.61
C CYS A 645 15.73 -4.81 14.87
N THR A 646 15.27 -6.05 14.74
CA THR A 646 16.05 -7.27 14.92
C THR A 646 15.90 -8.16 13.70
N ALA A 647 16.91 -8.98 13.41
CA ALA A 647 16.84 -10.06 12.42
C ALA A 647 16.37 -11.33 13.11
N LEU A 648 15.12 -11.75 12.86
CA LEU A 648 14.65 -13.08 13.29
C LEU A 648 15.40 -14.15 12.50
N MET A 649 15.93 -15.13 13.20
CA MET A 649 16.68 -16.26 12.65
C MET A 649 16.29 -17.55 13.34
N ASN A 650 16.23 -18.65 12.57
CA ASN A 650 15.97 -19.96 13.14
C ASN A 650 17.13 -20.41 14.06
N PRO A 651 16.86 -20.99 15.26
CA PRO A 651 17.90 -21.48 16.17
C PRO A 651 18.90 -22.45 15.53
N ALA A 652 18.47 -23.35 14.62
CA ALA A 652 19.34 -24.27 13.93
C ALA A 652 20.36 -23.57 13.00
N ASP A 653 19.92 -22.49 12.32
CA ASP A 653 20.81 -21.67 11.51
C ASP A 653 21.83 -20.91 12.37
N ALA A 654 21.36 -20.35 13.48
CA ALA A 654 22.20 -19.61 14.42
C ALA A 654 23.29 -20.52 15.02
N GLU A 655 22.93 -21.74 15.41
CA GLU A 655 23.89 -22.73 15.88
C GLU A 655 24.94 -23.09 14.81
N ARG A 656 24.51 -23.30 13.56
CA ARG A 656 25.38 -23.62 12.42
C ARG A 656 26.45 -22.55 12.15
N ILE A 657 26.09 -21.26 12.33
CA ILE A 657 27.01 -20.14 12.07
C ILE A 657 27.56 -19.49 13.35
N GLY A 658 27.28 -20.09 14.52
CA GLY A 658 27.87 -19.68 15.80
C GLY A 658 27.32 -18.35 16.37
N ILE A 659 26.04 -18.03 16.15
CA ILE A 659 25.36 -16.81 16.63
C ILE A 659 24.47 -17.14 17.82
N VAL A 660 24.36 -16.20 18.78
CA VAL A 660 23.38 -16.24 19.87
C VAL A 660 22.49 -14.99 19.81
N SER A 661 21.34 -15.07 20.47
CA SER A 661 20.39 -13.94 20.50
C SER A 661 21.04 -12.71 21.14
N GLY A 662 20.93 -11.55 20.46
CA GLY A 662 21.55 -10.31 20.85
C GLY A 662 22.90 -10.03 20.19
N ASP A 663 23.52 -11.01 19.53
CA ASP A 663 24.74 -10.75 18.74
C ASP A 663 24.48 -9.79 17.59
N SER A 664 25.46 -8.93 17.28
CA SER A 664 25.46 -8.15 16.05
C SER A 664 25.82 -9.04 14.88
N ILE A 665 24.96 -9.06 13.87
CA ILE A 665 25.21 -9.77 12.61
C ILE A 665 25.27 -8.81 11.44
N ARG A 666 26.12 -9.12 10.46
CA ARG A 666 26.11 -8.48 9.16
C ARG A 666 25.27 -9.29 8.21
N VAL A 667 24.28 -8.65 7.62
CA VAL A 667 23.46 -9.20 6.54
C VAL A 667 23.86 -8.48 5.26
N ARG A 668 24.20 -9.24 4.21
CA ARG A 668 24.67 -8.72 2.93
C ARG A 668 23.85 -9.31 1.79
N SER A 669 23.45 -8.46 0.86
CA SER A 669 22.89 -8.84 -0.44
C SER A 669 23.86 -8.49 -1.58
N ARG A 670 23.40 -8.64 -2.82
CA ARG A 670 24.13 -8.19 -4.02
C ARG A 670 24.42 -6.68 -4.02
N VAL A 671 23.47 -5.85 -3.48
CA VAL A 671 23.50 -4.38 -3.60
C VAL A 671 23.98 -3.66 -2.35
N GLY A 672 23.95 -4.29 -1.17
CA GLY A 672 24.33 -3.60 0.05
C GLY A 672 24.50 -4.52 1.27
N ALA A 673 24.84 -3.91 2.41
CA ALA A 673 25.01 -4.62 3.67
C ALA A 673 24.53 -3.76 4.86
N ILE A 674 23.92 -4.40 5.85
CA ILE A 674 23.55 -3.77 7.11
C ILE A 674 24.06 -4.58 8.29
N VAL A 675 24.17 -3.90 9.45
CA VAL A 675 24.43 -4.56 10.74
C VAL A 675 23.18 -4.44 11.59
N VAL A 676 22.72 -5.55 12.15
CA VAL A 676 21.49 -5.63 12.94
C VAL A 676 21.67 -6.68 14.04
N SER A 677 20.90 -6.56 15.15
CA SER A 677 20.94 -7.54 16.23
C SER A 677 20.16 -8.80 15.83
N ALA A 678 20.74 -9.97 16.07
CA ALA A 678 20.07 -11.27 15.87
C ALA A 678 19.04 -11.53 17.00
N GLU A 679 17.90 -12.08 16.63
CA GLU A 679 16.87 -12.59 17.54
C GLU A 679 16.50 -14.01 17.13
N LEU A 680 16.78 -14.99 18.00
CA LEU A 680 16.50 -16.38 17.70
C LEU A 680 15.00 -16.67 17.90
N SER A 681 14.38 -17.28 16.89
CA SER A 681 12.96 -17.57 16.89
C SER A 681 12.62 -18.76 15.97
N ASP A 682 11.74 -19.64 16.44
CA ASP A 682 11.12 -20.70 15.65
C ASP A 682 9.96 -20.23 14.75
N GLU A 683 9.67 -18.93 14.77
CA GLU A 683 8.66 -18.33 13.89
C GLU A 683 9.11 -18.28 12.42
N VAL A 684 10.40 -18.40 12.15
CA VAL A 684 10.97 -18.48 10.80
C VAL A 684 11.56 -19.85 10.56
N GLY A 685 11.40 -20.37 9.34
CA GLY A 685 12.01 -21.62 8.92
C GLY A 685 13.54 -21.54 8.80
N VAL A 686 14.19 -22.69 8.68
CA VAL A 686 15.61 -22.79 8.37
C VAL A 686 15.88 -22.10 7.02
N GLY A 687 16.96 -21.32 6.94
CA GLY A 687 17.33 -20.56 5.75
C GLY A 687 16.55 -19.25 5.58
N VAL A 688 15.71 -18.84 6.54
CA VAL A 688 14.93 -17.60 6.45
C VAL A 688 15.42 -16.57 7.46
N ILE A 689 15.62 -15.32 7.00
CA ILE A 689 15.89 -14.15 7.83
C ILE A 689 14.73 -13.16 7.70
N SER A 690 14.20 -12.67 8.82
CA SER A 690 13.14 -11.66 8.78
C SER A 690 13.55 -10.38 9.48
N ILE A 691 13.56 -9.26 8.75
CA ILE A 691 13.95 -7.93 9.24
C ILE A 691 12.77 -6.96 9.06
N PRO A 692 12.46 -6.09 10.07
CA PRO A 692 11.34 -5.18 9.97
C PRO A 692 11.64 -3.99 9.05
N HIS A 693 10.58 -3.55 8.37
CA HIS A 693 10.59 -2.39 7.47
C HIS A 693 10.46 -1.05 8.23
N GLY A 694 11.06 0.02 7.67
CA GLY A 694 10.82 1.41 8.07
C GLY A 694 11.75 1.95 9.16
N PHE A 695 12.72 1.17 9.60
CA PHE A 695 13.74 1.61 10.55
C PHE A 695 14.94 2.26 9.84
N SER A 696 15.61 3.16 10.55
CA SER A 696 16.81 3.83 10.09
C SER A 696 17.74 4.10 11.28
N ARG A 697 18.95 4.50 10.97
CA ARG A 697 19.91 5.11 11.91
C ARG A 697 19.91 6.63 11.72
N GLU A 698 20.52 7.34 12.65
CA GLU A 698 20.76 8.77 12.49
C GLU A 698 21.57 9.05 11.20
N LEU A 699 21.08 10.00 10.41
CA LEU A 699 21.75 10.49 9.21
C LEU A 699 22.04 11.99 9.36
N PRO A 700 23.17 12.49 8.85
CA PRO A 700 23.46 13.93 8.85
C PRO A 700 22.29 14.71 8.22
N GLY A 701 21.85 15.78 8.89
CA GLY A 701 20.79 16.65 8.42
C GLY A 701 19.36 16.17 8.69
N SER A 702 19.14 14.97 9.22
CA SER A 702 17.79 14.52 9.64
C SER A 702 17.52 14.85 11.12
N LYS A 703 16.24 15.11 11.46
CA LYS A 703 15.77 15.45 12.82
C LYS A 703 14.60 14.57 13.23
N LEU A 704 14.90 13.35 13.66
CA LEU A 704 13.93 12.38 14.19
C LEU A 704 14.48 11.86 15.52
N ASN A 705 14.47 12.72 16.53
CA ASN A 705 15.23 12.53 17.79
C ASN A 705 14.91 11.23 18.52
N LEU A 706 13.65 10.82 18.54
CA LEU A 706 13.27 9.57 19.20
C LEU A 706 13.66 8.35 18.36
N ALA A 707 13.35 8.37 17.05
CA ALA A 707 13.69 7.27 16.15
C ALA A 707 15.20 7.01 16.11
N HIS A 708 16.02 8.07 16.05
CA HIS A 708 17.47 7.98 16.07
C HIS A 708 18.00 7.38 17.36
N ARG A 709 17.47 7.80 18.52
CA ARG A 709 17.89 7.23 19.84
C ARG A 709 17.55 5.75 19.97
N LEU A 710 16.46 5.30 19.37
CA LEU A 710 16.07 3.89 19.38
C LEU A 710 16.93 3.06 18.43
N GLY A 711 17.50 3.71 17.43
CA GLY A 711 18.34 3.09 16.42
C GLY A 711 17.57 2.15 15.49
N GLY A 712 18.31 1.52 14.59
CA GLY A 712 17.79 0.57 13.64
C GLY A 712 18.66 0.43 12.41
N ALA A 713 18.19 -0.34 11.46
CA ALA A 713 18.82 -0.51 10.16
C ALA A 713 17.77 -0.43 9.04
N ASN A 714 18.11 0.26 7.96
CA ASN A 714 17.26 0.31 6.79
C ASN A 714 17.42 -0.98 5.98
N VAL A 715 16.42 -1.86 6.08
CA VAL A 715 16.42 -3.14 5.37
C VAL A 715 16.44 -2.97 3.84
N ASN A 716 15.97 -1.82 3.33
CA ASN A 716 15.91 -1.56 1.90
C ASN A 716 17.28 -1.29 1.25
N ILE A 717 18.34 -1.14 2.04
CA ILE A 717 19.74 -1.23 1.56
C ILE A 717 20.05 -2.62 0.98
N LEU A 718 19.34 -3.65 1.45
CA LEU A 718 19.56 -5.05 1.01
C LEU A 718 18.71 -5.42 -0.21
N HIS A 719 17.61 -4.75 -0.45
CA HIS A 719 16.73 -5.11 -1.57
C HIS A 719 17.28 -4.59 -2.89
N ASP A 720 17.30 -5.48 -3.87
CA ASP A 720 17.82 -5.21 -5.20
C ASP A 720 16.73 -4.61 -6.08
N ASP A 721 16.91 -3.39 -6.54
CA ASP A 721 15.98 -2.69 -7.44
C ASP A 721 15.90 -3.31 -8.84
N MET A 722 16.90 -4.13 -9.22
CA MET A 722 16.86 -4.90 -10.47
C MET A 722 16.07 -6.21 -10.35
N ALA A 723 15.93 -6.74 -9.12
CA ALA A 723 15.15 -7.95 -8.84
C ALA A 723 13.66 -7.65 -8.66
N ALA A 724 13.06 -6.92 -9.61
CA ALA A 724 11.65 -6.56 -9.62
C ALA A 724 10.78 -7.68 -10.21
N ASP A 725 9.48 -7.63 -9.94
CA ASP A 725 8.49 -8.45 -10.64
C ASP A 725 8.57 -8.25 -12.15
N GLY A 726 8.55 -9.32 -12.92
CA GLY A 726 8.80 -9.27 -14.37
C GLY A 726 7.81 -8.37 -15.12
N PRO A 727 6.50 -8.71 -15.12
CA PRO A 727 5.50 -7.99 -15.89
C PRO A 727 5.20 -6.59 -15.39
N SER A 728 5.04 -6.42 -14.07
CA SER A 728 4.63 -5.14 -13.48
C SER A 728 5.80 -4.21 -13.14
N ARG A 729 7.02 -4.74 -13.05
CA ARG A 729 8.20 -4.04 -12.53
C ARG A 729 8.03 -3.52 -11.10
N GLY A 730 7.05 -4.05 -10.36
CA GLY A 730 6.85 -3.78 -8.94
C GLY A 730 8.04 -4.26 -8.11
N ALA A 731 8.33 -3.57 -7.01
CA ALA A 731 9.49 -3.87 -6.16
C ALA A 731 9.38 -5.24 -5.47
N ALA A 732 10.48 -5.99 -5.41
CA ALA A 732 10.58 -7.26 -4.70
C ALA A 732 11.25 -7.04 -3.33
N PHE A 733 10.50 -7.24 -2.25
CA PHE A 733 10.96 -7.09 -0.87
C PHE A 733 10.98 -8.42 -0.10
N ASN A 734 10.52 -9.49 -0.73
CA ASN A 734 10.50 -10.82 -0.14
C ASN A 734 11.28 -11.79 -1.04
N ALA A 735 11.90 -12.79 -0.40
CA ALA A 735 12.78 -13.75 -1.06
C ALA A 735 14.05 -13.10 -1.67
N THR A 736 14.63 -12.10 -1.00
CA THR A 736 15.93 -11.54 -1.40
C THR A 736 17.05 -12.47 -0.89
N PRO A 737 17.90 -13.02 -1.75
CA PRO A 737 19.06 -13.81 -1.32
C PRO A 737 20.05 -12.96 -0.53
N VAL A 738 20.49 -13.45 0.65
CA VAL A 738 21.45 -12.75 1.52
C VAL A 738 22.43 -13.73 2.18
N ASP A 739 23.62 -13.22 2.50
CA ASP A 739 24.60 -13.86 3.36
C ASP A 739 24.52 -13.26 4.76
N VAL A 740 24.79 -14.09 5.77
CA VAL A 740 24.77 -13.68 7.18
C VAL A 740 26.06 -14.12 7.87
N GLU A 741 26.71 -13.17 8.52
CA GLU A 741 27.97 -13.42 9.27
C GLU A 741 27.96 -12.68 10.62
N PRO A 742 28.57 -13.22 11.68
CA PRO A 742 28.74 -12.52 12.94
C PRO A 742 29.67 -11.31 12.79
N VAL A 743 29.35 -10.21 13.47
CA VAL A 743 30.21 -9.01 13.54
C VAL A 743 31.03 -9.04 14.82
N GLY A 744 32.35 -9.13 14.69
CA GLY A 744 33.31 -9.18 15.79
C GLY A 744 33.71 -10.60 16.17
N THR A 745 34.99 -10.79 16.45
CA THR A 745 35.51 -12.03 17.04
C THR A 745 34.97 -12.14 18.47
N ARG A 746 34.29 -13.22 18.80
CA ARG A 746 34.14 -13.66 20.17
C ARG A 746 35.53 -13.71 20.78
N HIS A 747 35.90 -12.78 21.65
CA HIS A 747 36.92 -13.10 22.64
C HIS A 747 36.33 -14.28 23.41
N ALA A 748 36.89 -15.45 23.16
CA ALA A 748 36.64 -16.61 23.96
C ALA A 748 36.82 -16.18 25.43
N LYS A 749 35.73 -16.12 26.19
CA LYS A 749 35.81 -16.18 27.66
C LYS A 749 36.28 -17.59 27.98
N GLY A 750 37.56 -17.84 27.58
CA GLY A 750 38.33 -18.99 27.94
C GLY A 750 38.83 -18.78 29.35
N ASP A 751 38.42 -19.65 30.24
CA ASP A 751 39.20 -20.16 31.37
C ASP A 751 39.84 -19.16 32.34
N GLN A 752 39.03 -18.49 33.13
CA GLN A 752 39.45 -17.96 34.45
C GLN A 752 38.68 -18.64 35.59
N ARG A 753 38.64 -19.97 35.61
CA ARG A 753 38.31 -20.74 36.82
C ARG A 753 39.23 -21.93 36.92
N ARG A 754 40.54 -21.71 37.16
CA ARG A 754 41.46 -22.64 37.83
C ARG A 754 42.67 -21.85 38.29
N GLY A 755 42.69 -21.52 39.57
CA GLY A 755 43.90 -20.92 40.17
C GLY A 755 43.65 -20.11 41.43
N GLN A 756 42.89 -20.65 42.39
CA GLN A 756 43.02 -20.28 43.82
C GLN A 756 42.58 -21.48 44.68
N ALA A 757 43.50 -22.41 44.83
CA ALA A 757 43.54 -23.32 45.93
C ALA A 757 45.03 -23.73 46.13
N GLN A 758 45.73 -22.93 46.86
CA GLN A 758 46.80 -23.31 47.80
C GLN A 758 47.04 -22.14 48.74
#